data_762e42bb1f552ca0fdddb632b071dd51
#
_entry.id   762e42bb1f552ca0fdddb632b071dd51
#
_cell.length_a   1.000
_cell.length_b   1.000
_cell.length_c   1.000
_cell.angle_alpha   90.00
_cell.angle_beta   90.00
_cell.angle_gamma   90.00
#
_symmetry.space_group_name_H-M   'P 1'
#
loop_
_entity.id
_entity.type
_entity.pdbx_description
1 polymer ?
#
loop_
_entity_poly.entity_id
_entity_poly.type
_entity_poly.pdbx_seq_one_letter_code
_entity_poly.pdbx_strand_id
1 'polypeptide(L)'
;MKNALYVLVAANLIAASGPASAWEVPLTVDNPARIGIPPFISGGVPLLAGQAKEPADLRLAIKGPDGKLTAIPAQFRPLARWWRGDNSLRWVLVDFPSAGIPGETKIVYLTDAKLDPPPPKEPVSVEDKGDTLVVSTGPAVFTVNKKKFNFLQSAVVEGQELLASSADVGSVIEDTLGQKYYSADGTKEVTVVDAGPVRVCIRARGQHMPRDGKGYSRGMYGYDVVMNFYAGTSDVGVDLVLHNNFEKSIGEPLMKDASLLVKLAGSGNPVSGTCKIYGAAPFFSELYKPEDGDSICLYQDSNGAETWQTCQGYTGNASPGGTCFRAKATSFRGYRIYRRAGGKEEVVTNGDQARGVIHLTTGAGGAILFMRNFWQQFPKAVEGNKDGTLRLGMFPRECIMPHYIDDCAAKGHEIMLHFYAKGKTRYAADPEGRVWPHVFADSWDIPAFPRPPLEHMAACGALADVGPYSVPTSGFEDYNTAVEFRRLLMTDEFRGNGLGWQVYGERWLSHGGHSTHGARQPIKEDNFLYKWYVTGGGGWLDAGINRSRNFRDVRAYRIDGQDALAFPNWGEFRKNNTSESREWTSRPIPKDEELKKYQEGAIWHARFEFPNPEHCTLDLLNDRYLLFGDVRAFENMRVVAGHGGFFAIGNAPGISRAQGWSWRALERYWELTGDKRAFELLNEAIKAYSPLIGKEPLWCGDAAKPNVWFTQVFSRGAALTALHTGDDKALAICRSLAVGKDDKADYFCTLFAVLYHLTGDAKYKDTLMRKSGDGRKLLVAHSDGDFPATAHWLINQPPKGK
;
A
#
# COMPACT_ATOMS: atom_id res chain seq x y z
N MET A 1 -6.61 20.66 -35.53
CA MET A 1 -6.22 19.39 -36.11
C MET A 1 -4.95 18.87 -35.42
N LYS A 2 -4.98 18.62 -34.08
CA LYS A 2 -3.82 18.09 -33.32
C LYS A 2 -4.19 16.96 -32.36
N ASN A 3 -5.37 16.35 -32.47
CA ASN A 3 -5.87 15.35 -31.49
C ASN A 3 -5.88 13.90 -32.01
N ALA A 4 -5.11 13.57 -33.04
CA ALA A 4 -5.29 12.29 -33.76
C ALA A 4 -4.12 11.30 -33.63
N LEU A 5 -3.19 11.44 -32.68
CA LEU A 5 -1.94 10.67 -32.76
C LEU A 5 -1.66 9.63 -31.66
N TYR A 6 -2.63 9.35 -30.79
CA TYR A 6 -2.46 8.26 -29.79
C TYR A 6 -3.08 6.92 -30.22
N VAL A 7 -3.74 6.86 -31.37
CA VAL A 7 -4.48 5.66 -31.84
C VAL A 7 -3.64 4.70 -32.69
N LEU A 8 -2.42 5.06 -33.10
CA LEU A 8 -1.73 4.36 -34.18
C LEU A 8 -0.73 3.26 -33.79
N VAL A 9 -0.48 3.00 -32.50
CA VAL A 9 0.44 1.90 -32.10
C VAL A 9 -0.29 0.57 -31.91
N ALA A 10 -1.60 0.57 -31.76
CA ALA A 10 -2.43 -0.65 -31.65
C ALA A 10 -3.01 -1.12 -33.01
N ALA A 11 -2.86 -0.35 -34.08
CA ALA A 11 -3.61 -0.58 -35.34
C ALA A 11 -2.98 -1.59 -36.30
N ASN A 12 -1.80 -2.13 -36.06
CA ASN A 12 -1.14 -3.06 -36.99
C ASN A 12 -1.37 -4.55 -36.71
N LEU A 13 -2.24 -4.90 -35.80
CA LEU A 13 -2.64 -6.31 -35.54
C LEU A 13 -4.12 -6.62 -35.85
N ILE A 14 -4.88 -5.67 -36.40
CA ILE A 14 -6.29 -5.90 -36.79
C ILE A 14 -6.47 -5.56 -38.26
N ALA A 15 -6.01 -6.45 -39.16
CA ALA A 15 -6.43 -6.49 -40.55
C ALA A 15 -6.69 -7.96 -40.96
N ALA A 16 -7.75 -8.53 -40.38
CA ALA A 16 -8.45 -9.67 -40.93
C ALA A 16 -9.93 -9.46 -40.63
N SER A 17 -10.68 -9.06 -41.66
CA SER A 17 -12.14 -8.87 -41.64
C SER A 17 -12.89 -10.22 -41.61
N GLY A 18 -12.89 -10.86 -40.46
CA GLY A 18 -13.92 -11.79 -40.03
C GLY A 18 -14.74 -11.13 -38.91
N PRO A 19 -15.87 -11.68 -38.46
CA PRO A 19 -16.51 -11.19 -37.25
C PRO A 19 -15.48 -11.15 -36.16
N ALA A 20 -15.21 -9.94 -35.60
CA ALA A 20 -14.13 -9.74 -34.63
C ALA A 20 -14.29 -10.78 -33.52
N SER A 21 -13.36 -11.74 -33.46
CA SER A 21 -13.33 -12.68 -32.34
C SER A 21 -13.13 -11.90 -31.06
N ALA A 22 -13.83 -12.29 -30.02
CA ALA A 22 -13.66 -11.67 -28.71
C ALA A 22 -12.19 -11.78 -28.30
N TRP A 23 -11.64 -10.69 -27.72
CA TRP A 23 -10.28 -10.73 -27.20
C TRP A 23 -10.23 -11.49 -25.87
N GLU A 24 -9.09 -12.10 -25.57
CA GLU A 24 -8.84 -12.86 -24.38
C GLU A 24 -7.50 -12.45 -23.75
N VAL A 25 -7.50 -12.13 -22.48
CA VAL A 25 -6.29 -11.89 -21.69
C VAL A 25 -6.20 -12.97 -20.61
N PRO A 26 -5.28 -13.92 -20.68
CA PRO A 26 -5.09 -14.91 -19.63
C PRO A 26 -4.52 -14.24 -18.39
N LEU A 27 -5.13 -14.53 -17.26
CA LEU A 27 -4.71 -14.03 -15.95
C LEU A 27 -4.28 -15.24 -15.10
N THR A 28 -2.99 -15.29 -14.74
CA THR A 28 -2.48 -16.31 -13.83
C THR A 28 -2.75 -15.85 -12.40
N VAL A 29 -3.40 -16.72 -11.62
CA VAL A 29 -3.61 -16.46 -10.19
C VAL A 29 -2.51 -17.16 -9.42
N ASP A 30 -1.50 -16.40 -9.06
CA ASP A 30 -0.38 -16.90 -8.26
C ASP A 30 -0.78 -17.01 -6.79
N ASN A 31 -0.44 -18.12 -6.16
CA ASN A 31 -0.45 -18.27 -4.73
C ASN A 31 0.99 -18.33 -4.20
N PRO A 32 1.54 -17.22 -3.73
CA PRO A 32 2.92 -17.18 -3.27
C PRO A 32 3.17 -17.98 -1.99
N ALA A 33 2.13 -18.27 -1.21
CA ALA A 33 2.25 -18.97 0.07
C ALA A 33 2.29 -20.49 -0.04
N ARG A 34 1.87 -21.07 -1.17
CA ARG A 34 1.73 -22.51 -1.39
C ARG A 34 0.81 -23.27 -0.40
N ILE A 35 0.07 -22.56 0.42
CA ILE A 35 -0.76 -23.15 1.51
C ILE A 35 -2.23 -23.28 1.09
N GLY A 36 -2.60 -22.65 0.01
CA GLY A 36 -3.96 -22.58 -0.52
C GLY A 36 -4.23 -21.24 -1.14
N ILE A 37 -5.16 -21.19 -2.08
CA ILE A 37 -5.58 -19.93 -2.68
C ILE A 37 -6.62 -19.30 -1.76
N PRO A 38 -6.51 -18.00 -1.43
CA PRO A 38 -7.54 -17.35 -0.64
C PRO A 38 -8.91 -17.50 -1.30
N PRO A 39 -9.98 -17.52 -0.51
CA PRO A 39 -11.33 -17.75 -1.03
C PRO A 39 -11.81 -16.64 -1.98
N PHE A 40 -11.11 -15.51 -1.96
CA PHE A 40 -11.41 -14.34 -2.74
C PHE A 40 -10.11 -13.78 -3.37
N ILE A 41 -10.21 -13.36 -4.62
CA ILE A 41 -9.10 -12.84 -5.41
C ILE A 41 -9.48 -11.44 -5.88
N SER A 42 -8.56 -10.50 -5.74
CA SER A 42 -8.72 -9.12 -6.16
C SER A 42 -7.42 -8.58 -6.73
N GLY A 43 -7.48 -7.88 -7.86
CA GLY A 43 -6.29 -7.23 -8.40
C GLY A 43 -6.58 -6.41 -9.64
N GLY A 44 -5.74 -5.40 -9.86
CA GLY A 44 -5.84 -4.51 -10.99
C GLY A 44 -5.27 -5.12 -12.26
N VAL A 45 -6.00 -4.98 -13.36
CA VAL A 45 -5.63 -5.47 -14.69
C VAL A 45 -5.67 -4.29 -15.67
N PRO A 46 -4.59 -4.03 -16.43
CA PRO A 46 -4.59 -2.99 -17.45
C PRO A 46 -5.28 -3.46 -18.73
N LEU A 47 -5.81 -2.51 -19.48
CA LEU A 47 -6.48 -2.72 -20.76
C LEU A 47 -5.90 -1.81 -21.84
N LEU A 48 -5.90 -2.29 -23.07
CA LEU A 48 -5.57 -1.48 -24.26
C LEU A 48 -6.65 -0.40 -24.50
N ALA A 49 -6.24 0.71 -25.08
CA ALA A 49 -7.18 1.73 -25.51
C ALA A 49 -8.20 1.14 -26.49
N GLY A 50 -9.48 1.44 -26.27
CA GLY A 50 -10.60 0.92 -27.06
C GLY A 50 -11.03 -0.51 -26.72
N GLN A 51 -10.34 -1.24 -25.86
CA GLN A 51 -10.61 -2.64 -25.58
C GLN A 51 -11.93 -2.84 -24.81
N ALA A 52 -12.26 -1.97 -23.86
CA ALA A 52 -13.55 -1.94 -23.18
C ALA A 52 -13.88 -0.51 -22.74
N LYS A 53 -15.14 -0.11 -22.86
CA LYS A 53 -15.57 1.24 -22.46
C LYS A 53 -16.11 1.26 -21.05
N GLU A 54 -16.90 0.26 -20.70
CA GLU A 54 -17.55 0.16 -19.40
C GLU A 54 -17.32 -1.21 -18.75
N PRO A 55 -17.41 -1.30 -17.42
CA PRO A 55 -17.27 -2.59 -16.71
C PRO A 55 -18.26 -3.65 -17.21
N ALA A 56 -19.43 -3.24 -17.68
CA ALA A 56 -20.45 -4.12 -18.24
C ALA A 56 -20.01 -4.83 -19.54
N ASP A 57 -18.98 -4.32 -20.22
CA ASP A 57 -18.40 -4.95 -21.43
C ASP A 57 -17.52 -6.15 -21.10
N LEU A 58 -17.08 -6.27 -19.84
CA LEU A 58 -16.10 -7.24 -19.40
C LEU A 58 -16.74 -8.52 -18.87
N ARG A 59 -16.05 -9.63 -19.12
CA ARG A 59 -16.37 -10.95 -18.56
C ARG A 59 -15.10 -11.59 -18.03
N LEU A 60 -15.25 -12.38 -16.97
CA LEU A 60 -14.19 -13.30 -16.51
C LEU A 60 -14.66 -14.71 -16.81
N ALA A 61 -13.78 -15.52 -17.37
CA ALA A 61 -14.11 -16.87 -17.81
C ALA A 61 -13.01 -17.86 -17.48
N ILE A 62 -13.38 -19.13 -17.41
CA ILE A 62 -12.46 -20.27 -17.46
C ILE A 62 -12.54 -20.94 -18.83
N LYS A 63 -11.45 -21.56 -19.25
CA LYS A 63 -11.40 -22.28 -20.52
C LYS A 63 -11.45 -23.78 -20.28
N GLY A 64 -12.43 -24.44 -20.89
CA GLY A 64 -12.58 -25.89 -20.82
C GLY A 64 -11.52 -26.62 -21.66
N PRO A 65 -11.42 -27.96 -21.54
CA PRO A 65 -10.50 -28.78 -22.34
C PRO A 65 -10.74 -28.64 -23.84
N ASP A 66 -11.97 -28.33 -24.24
CA ASP A 66 -12.36 -28.09 -25.64
C ASP A 66 -12.01 -26.69 -26.13
N GLY A 67 -11.36 -25.87 -25.30
CA GLY A 67 -11.01 -24.49 -25.58
C GLY A 67 -12.16 -23.48 -25.42
N LYS A 68 -13.35 -23.91 -25.05
CA LYS A 68 -14.53 -23.07 -24.91
C LYS A 68 -14.50 -22.28 -23.60
N LEU A 69 -14.81 -20.99 -23.68
CA LEU A 69 -14.95 -20.12 -22.53
C LEU A 69 -16.29 -20.33 -21.82
N THR A 70 -16.23 -20.42 -20.50
CA THR A 70 -17.40 -20.40 -19.61
C THR A 70 -17.23 -19.29 -18.60
N ALA A 71 -18.18 -18.35 -18.57
CA ALA A 71 -18.13 -17.23 -17.63
C ALA A 71 -18.21 -17.70 -16.18
N ILE A 72 -17.52 -17.00 -15.32
CA ILE A 72 -17.54 -17.15 -13.86
C ILE A 72 -18.00 -15.86 -13.21
N PRO A 73 -18.51 -15.91 -11.97
CA PRO A 73 -18.87 -14.70 -11.23
C PRO A 73 -17.67 -13.78 -11.06
N ALA A 74 -17.84 -12.52 -11.42
CA ALA A 74 -16.82 -11.49 -11.25
C ALA A 74 -17.45 -10.12 -11.08
N GLN A 75 -16.67 -9.19 -10.55
CA GLN A 75 -17.01 -7.78 -10.40
C GLN A 75 -15.86 -6.94 -10.92
N PHE A 76 -16.19 -5.83 -11.57
CA PHE A 76 -15.20 -4.95 -12.20
C PHE A 76 -15.40 -3.52 -11.74
N ARG A 77 -14.33 -2.90 -11.24
CA ARG A 77 -14.32 -1.49 -10.84
C ARG A 77 -13.28 -0.71 -11.62
N PRO A 78 -13.64 0.38 -12.35
CA PRO A 78 -12.67 1.24 -13.01
C PRO A 78 -11.68 1.85 -12.02
N LEU A 79 -10.40 1.77 -12.32
CA LEU A 79 -9.33 2.45 -11.58
C LEU A 79 -8.77 3.63 -12.37
N ALA A 80 -8.64 3.49 -13.69
CA ALA A 80 -8.19 4.55 -14.58
C ALA A 80 -8.82 4.41 -15.96
N ARG A 81 -8.85 5.51 -16.73
CA ARG A 81 -9.35 5.57 -18.09
C ARG A 81 -8.32 6.18 -19.06
N TRP A 82 -8.44 5.84 -20.31
CA TRP A 82 -7.70 6.48 -21.42
C TRP A 82 -8.30 7.86 -21.73
N TRP A 83 -8.28 8.74 -20.73
CA TRP A 83 -8.99 10.04 -20.78
C TRP A 83 -8.49 10.97 -21.91
N ARG A 84 -7.25 10.79 -22.40
CA ARG A 84 -6.74 11.55 -23.57
C ARG A 84 -7.18 10.98 -24.91
N GLY A 85 -7.69 9.78 -24.93
CA GLY A 85 -8.11 9.08 -26.13
C GLY A 85 -9.64 8.98 -26.20
N ASP A 86 -10.12 7.77 -26.19
CA ASP A 86 -11.54 7.42 -26.34
C ASP A 86 -12.28 7.25 -25.02
N ASN A 87 -11.63 7.57 -23.91
CA ASN A 87 -12.11 7.41 -22.54
C ASN A 87 -12.48 5.96 -22.15
N SER A 88 -11.98 4.97 -22.89
CA SER A 88 -12.11 3.56 -22.53
C SER A 88 -11.40 3.24 -21.21
N LEU A 89 -11.68 2.07 -20.65
CA LEU A 89 -11.02 1.59 -19.44
C LEU A 89 -9.51 1.40 -19.69
N ARG A 90 -8.69 1.90 -18.79
CA ARG A 90 -7.23 1.74 -18.81
C ARG A 90 -6.76 0.74 -17.76
N TRP A 91 -7.35 0.80 -16.56
CA TRP A 91 -7.14 -0.13 -15.47
C TRP A 91 -8.47 -0.49 -14.84
N VAL A 92 -8.64 -1.75 -14.54
CA VAL A 92 -9.84 -2.27 -13.90
C VAL A 92 -9.45 -3.17 -12.73
N LEU A 93 -10.06 -2.97 -11.57
CA LEU A 93 -9.99 -3.93 -10.48
C LEU A 93 -10.92 -5.09 -10.78
N VAL A 94 -10.38 -6.30 -10.74
CA VAL A 94 -11.11 -7.54 -11.01
C VAL A 94 -11.24 -8.32 -9.71
N ASP A 95 -12.47 -8.52 -9.27
CA ASP A 95 -12.82 -9.22 -8.04
C ASP A 95 -13.59 -10.50 -8.36
N PHE A 96 -13.16 -11.63 -7.80
CA PHE A 96 -13.86 -12.91 -8.03
C PHE A 96 -13.57 -13.95 -6.94
N PRO A 97 -14.51 -14.90 -6.70
CA PRO A 97 -14.27 -16.01 -5.79
C PRO A 97 -13.31 -17.02 -6.41
N SER A 98 -12.44 -17.63 -5.62
CA SER A 98 -11.53 -18.67 -6.10
C SER A 98 -12.20 -20.04 -6.25
N ALA A 99 -13.34 -20.23 -5.64
CA ALA A 99 -14.09 -21.47 -5.71
C ALA A 99 -14.54 -21.80 -7.15
N GLY A 100 -14.40 -23.07 -7.55
CA GLY A 100 -14.80 -23.53 -8.88
C GLY A 100 -13.78 -23.29 -9.99
N ILE A 101 -12.67 -22.61 -9.74
CA ILE A 101 -11.57 -22.47 -10.71
C ILE A 101 -10.68 -23.72 -10.65
N PRO A 102 -10.56 -24.49 -11.75
CA PRO A 102 -9.79 -25.75 -11.76
C PRO A 102 -8.28 -25.51 -11.75
N GLY A 103 -7.54 -26.54 -11.35
CA GLY A 103 -6.09 -26.62 -11.44
C GLY A 103 -5.35 -26.10 -10.21
N GLU A 104 -4.08 -26.49 -10.07
CA GLU A 104 -3.17 -25.98 -9.03
C GLU A 104 -2.74 -24.54 -9.34
N THR A 105 -2.33 -24.28 -10.59
CA THR A 105 -2.16 -22.95 -11.13
C THR A 105 -3.47 -22.50 -11.75
N LYS A 106 -4.15 -21.57 -11.14
CA LYS A 106 -5.44 -21.09 -11.63
C LYS A 106 -5.21 -20.07 -12.73
N ILE A 107 -5.79 -20.34 -13.92
CA ILE A 107 -5.81 -19.43 -15.05
C ILE A 107 -7.27 -19.06 -15.33
N VAL A 108 -7.54 -17.77 -15.34
CA VAL A 108 -8.83 -17.21 -15.77
C VAL A 108 -8.59 -16.27 -16.96
N TYR A 109 -9.62 -15.97 -17.72
CA TYR A 109 -9.53 -15.13 -18.92
C TYR A 109 -10.42 -13.92 -18.78
N LEU A 110 -9.82 -12.74 -18.85
CA LEU A 110 -10.56 -11.49 -19.03
C LEU A 110 -10.90 -11.34 -20.53
N THR A 111 -12.16 -11.03 -20.85
CA THR A 111 -12.64 -11.02 -22.24
C THR A 111 -13.85 -10.10 -22.40
N ASP A 112 -14.14 -9.69 -23.64
CA ASP A 112 -15.38 -9.02 -24.05
C ASP A 112 -16.40 -9.99 -24.71
N ALA A 113 -16.11 -11.29 -24.67
CA ALA A 113 -17.00 -12.30 -25.21
C ALA A 113 -18.42 -12.16 -24.65
N LYS A 114 -19.41 -12.31 -25.49
CA LYS A 114 -20.83 -12.22 -25.10
C LYS A 114 -21.24 -13.50 -24.36
N LEU A 115 -20.76 -13.61 -23.14
CA LEU A 115 -21.08 -14.68 -22.21
C LEU A 115 -22.06 -14.19 -21.14
N ASP A 116 -22.88 -15.07 -20.66
CA ASP A 116 -23.79 -14.81 -19.55
C ASP A 116 -23.11 -15.25 -18.23
N PRO A 117 -22.62 -14.31 -17.41
CA PRO A 117 -21.96 -14.68 -16.17
C PRO A 117 -23.01 -15.16 -15.16
N PRO A 118 -22.84 -16.32 -14.55
CA PRO A 118 -23.72 -16.72 -13.46
C PRO A 118 -23.51 -15.74 -12.28
N PRO A 119 -24.56 -15.43 -11.52
CA PRO A 119 -24.35 -14.74 -10.25
C PRO A 119 -23.53 -15.63 -9.32
N PRO A 120 -22.82 -15.08 -8.33
CA PRO A 120 -22.29 -15.87 -7.22
C PRO A 120 -23.41 -16.72 -6.62
N LYS A 121 -23.08 -17.91 -6.12
CA LYS A 121 -24.07 -18.79 -5.48
C LYS A 121 -24.80 -18.09 -4.34
N GLU A 122 -24.09 -17.27 -3.62
CA GLU A 122 -24.59 -16.45 -2.50
C GLU A 122 -24.04 -15.03 -2.69
N PRO A 123 -24.74 -14.18 -3.46
CA PRO A 123 -24.22 -12.85 -3.78
C PRO A 123 -24.18 -11.97 -2.54
N VAL A 124 -23.20 -11.09 -2.49
CA VAL A 124 -23.18 -10.04 -1.48
C VAL A 124 -23.97 -8.83 -1.96
N SER A 125 -24.72 -8.23 -1.04
CA SER A 125 -25.48 -6.99 -1.30
C SER A 125 -25.38 -6.05 -0.11
N VAL A 126 -25.62 -4.76 -0.35
CA VAL A 126 -25.70 -3.74 0.68
C VAL A 126 -26.97 -2.92 0.51
N GLU A 127 -27.67 -2.70 1.62
CA GLU A 127 -28.86 -1.85 1.69
C GLU A 127 -28.57 -0.68 2.63
N ASP A 128 -28.81 0.55 2.17
CA ASP A 128 -28.73 1.75 3.00
C ASP A 128 -30.08 2.00 3.67
N LYS A 129 -30.13 1.86 5.00
CA LYS A 129 -31.31 2.10 5.83
C LYS A 129 -31.27 3.46 6.56
N GLY A 130 -30.57 4.43 6.00
CA GLY A 130 -30.41 5.75 6.58
C GLY A 130 -29.27 5.79 7.62
N ASP A 131 -29.55 5.37 8.83
CA ASP A 131 -28.57 5.37 9.92
C ASP A 131 -27.64 4.15 9.92
N THR A 132 -27.96 3.13 9.13
CA THR A 132 -27.20 1.88 9.05
C THR A 132 -27.04 1.41 7.61
N LEU A 133 -25.96 0.69 7.36
CA LEU A 133 -25.77 -0.14 6.18
C LEU A 133 -25.95 -1.60 6.60
N VAL A 134 -26.80 -2.32 5.87
CA VAL A 134 -27.02 -3.75 6.09
C VAL A 134 -26.40 -4.51 4.93
N VAL A 135 -25.41 -5.35 5.21
CA VAL A 135 -24.69 -6.15 4.23
C VAL A 135 -25.08 -7.61 4.39
N SER A 136 -25.63 -8.21 3.33
CA SER A 136 -25.92 -9.64 3.28
C SER A 136 -24.90 -10.33 2.39
N THR A 137 -24.26 -11.40 2.89
CA THR A 137 -23.23 -12.17 2.17
C THR A 137 -23.68 -13.58 1.77
N GLY A 138 -24.95 -13.90 2.04
CA GLY A 138 -25.51 -15.24 1.98
C GLY A 138 -25.58 -15.85 3.38
N PRO A 139 -24.51 -16.45 3.90
CA PRO A 139 -24.52 -17.07 5.23
C PRO A 139 -24.57 -16.06 6.38
N ALA A 140 -24.25 -14.78 6.12
CA ALA A 140 -24.22 -13.75 7.15
C ALA A 140 -24.91 -12.45 6.75
N VAL A 141 -25.44 -11.75 7.77
CA VAL A 141 -25.97 -10.39 7.65
C VAL A 141 -25.26 -9.51 8.67
N PHE A 142 -24.57 -8.49 8.19
CA PHE A 142 -23.84 -7.55 9.01
C PHE A 142 -24.51 -6.18 9.00
N THR A 143 -24.53 -5.52 10.16
CA THR A 143 -25.03 -4.15 10.27
C THR A 143 -23.90 -3.22 10.67
N VAL A 144 -23.68 -2.16 9.88
CA VAL A 144 -22.71 -1.10 10.14
C VAL A 144 -23.45 0.19 10.46
N ASN A 145 -23.17 0.79 11.61
CA ASN A 145 -23.80 2.04 12.02
C ASN A 145 -23.06 3.23 11.40
N LYS A 146 -23.81 4.11 10.70
CA LYS A 146 -23.25 5.28 9.99
C LYS A 146 -23.00 6.48 10.90
N LYS A 147 -23.69 6.55 12.05
CA LYS A 147 -23.58 7.66 13.01
C LYS A 147 -22.65 7.35 14.19
N LYS A 148 -22.56 6.06 14.55
CA LYS A 148 -21.74 5.58 15.66
C LYS A 148 -20.93 4.36 15.19
N PHE A 149 -19.90 4.62 14.43
CA PHE A 149 -19.10 3.56 13.81
C PHE A 149 -18.28 2.80 14.85
N ASN A 150 -18.72 1.58 15.12
CA ASN A 150 -18.05 0.61 15.99
C ASN A 150 -17.62 -0.66 15.24
N PHE A 151 -17.41 -0.55 13.94
CA PHE A 151 -17.17 -1.60 12.94
C PHE A 151 -18.44 -2.40 12.62
N LEU A 152 -18.88 -3.26 13.53
CA LEU A 152 -20.07 -4.07 13.35
C LEU A 152 -21.00 -3.87 14.55
N GLN A 153 -22.18 -3.35 14.28
CA GLN A 153 -23.25 -3.26 15.28
C GLN A 153 -23.91 -4.62 15.51
N SER A 154 -23.99 -5.45 14.45
CA SER A 154 -24.60 -6.77 14.47
C SER A 154 -23.90 -7.68 13.48
N ALA A 155 -23.79 -8.96 13.81
CA ALA A 155 -23.32 -10.02 12.95
C ALA A 155 -24.23 -11.25 13.15
N VAL A 156 -25.21 -11.40 12.28
CA VAL A 156 -26.13 -12.56 12.26
C VAL A 156 -25.58 -13.57 11.27
N VAL A 157 -25.18 -14.73 11.73
CA VAL A 157 -24.65 -15.83 10.91
C VAL A 157 -25.58 -17.03 11.03
N GLU A 158 -26.06 -17.55 9.90
CA GLU A 158 -27.01 -18.66 9.86
C GLU A 158 -28.24 -18.42 10.80
N GLY A 159 -28.70 -17.17 10.82
CA GLY A 159 -29.83 -16.76 11.67
C GLY A 159 -29.50 -16.52 13.15
N GLN A 160 -28.26 -16.72 13.58
CA GLN A 160 -27.83 -16.51 14.96
C GLN A 160 -27.07 -15.20 15.11
N GLU A 161 -27.55 -14.29 15.98
CA GLU A 161 -26.80 -13.09 16.37
C GLU A 161 -25.58 -13.49 17.23
N LEU A 162 -24.41 -13.07 16.80
CA LEU A 162 -23.14 -13.40 17.47
C LEU A 162 -22.57 -12.26 18.28
N LEU A 163 -22.96 -11.02 18.02
CA LEU A 163 -22.44 -9.88 18.74
C LEU A 163 -23.32 -9.47 19.91
N ALA A 164 -22.70 -9.08 21.01
CA ALA A 164 -23.39 -8.42 22.10
C ALA A 164 -23.49 -6.91 21.82
N SER A 165 -24.63 -6.33 22.16
CA SER A 165 -24.75 -4.88 22.22
C SER A 165 -23.83 -4.34 23.31
N SER A 166 -22.83 -3.60 22.94
CA SER A 166 -21.87 -2.96 23.85
C SER A 166 -21.47 -1.61 23.30
N ALA A 167 -21.36 -0.65 24.18
CA ALA A 167 -20.81 0.65 23.85
C ALA A 167 -19.27 0.60 23.77
N ASP A 168 -18.62 -0.31 24.49
CA ASP A 168 -17.17 -0.38 24.65
C ASP A 168 -16.50 -1.28 23.59
N VAL A 169 -16.94 -1.17 22.34
CA VAL A 169 -16.43 -1.93 21.20
C VAL A 169 -16.03 -1.00 20.07
N GLY A 170 -15.38 -1.56 19.04
CA GLY A 170 -14.82 -0.82 17.94
C GLY A 170 -13.36 -0.47 18.17
N SER A 171 -12.86 0.58 17.54
CA SER A 171 -11.52 1.08 17.79
C SER A 171 -11.54 1.98 19.05
N VAL A 172 -10.72 1.62 20.03
CA VAL A 172 -10.64 2.32 21.32
C VAL A 172 -9.19 2.66 21.59
N ILE A 173 -8.95 3.91 22.01
CA ILE A 173 -7.63 4.39 22.42
C ILE A 173 -7.70 4.78 23.89
N GLU A 174 -6.71 4.36 24.66
CA GLU A 174 -6.49 4.80 26.03
C GLU A 174 -5.19 5.62 26.08
N ASP A 175 -5.26 6.83 26.63
CA ASP A 175 -4.08 7.66 26.82
C ASP A 175 -3.29 7.26 28.08
N THR A 176 -2.15 7.90 28.30
CA THR A 176 -1.30 7.62 29.48
C THR A 176 -1.92 8.04 30.81
N LEU A 177 -3.01 8.81 30.78
CA LEU A 177 -3.77 9.21 31.96
C LEU A 177 -4.97 8.30 32.24
N GLY A 178 -5.19 7.28 31.39
CA GLY A 178 -6.30 6.33 31.50
C GLY A 178 -7.62 6.81 30.91
N GLN A 179 -7.65 7.97 30.23
CA GLN A 179 -8.82 8.43 29.50
C GLN A 179 -9.01 7.62 28.23
N LYS A 180 -10.25 7.20 27.95
CA LYS A 180 -10.60 6.42 26.76
C LYS A 180 -11.31 7.26 25.70
N TYR A 181 -10.98 6.98 24.44
CA TYR A 181 -11.51 7.62 23.26
C TYR A 181 -12.01 6.55 22.30
N TYR A 182 -13.20 6.73 21.75
CA TYR A 182 -13.91 5.73 20.97
C TYR A 182 -14.16 6.18 19.53
N SER A 183 -13.98 5.28 18.56
CA SER A 183 -14.31 5.57 17.16
C SER A 183 -15.78 5.92 16.94
N ALA A 184 -16.68 5.27 17.70
CA ALA A 184 -18.12 5.47 17.62
C ALA A 184 -18.57 6.89 17.98
N ASP A 185 -17.83 7.57 18.86
CA ASP A 185 -18.22 8.88 19.38
C ASP A 185 -17.70 10.05 18.52
N GLY A 186 -16.89 9.76 17.49
CA GLY A 186 -16.38 10.76 16.56
C GLY A 186 -16.49 10.37 15.09
N THR A 187 -17.53 9.61 14.72
CA THR A 187 -17.81 9.22 13.35
C THR A 187 -18.09 10.45 12.48
N LYS A 188 -17.34 10.62 11.39
CA LYS A 188 -17.56 11.70 10.41
C LYS A 188 -18.39 11.22 9.23
N GLU A 189 -18.00 10.10 8.66
CA GLU A 189 -18.71 9.53 7.51
C GLU A 189 -18.53 8.02 7.42
N VAL A 190 -19.54 7.36 6.86
CA VAL A 190 -19.51 5.96 6.46
C VAL A 190 -20.15 5.86 5.08
N THR A 191 -19.39 5.40 4.10
CA THR A 191 -19.79 5.37 2.69
C THR A 191 -19.57 4.00 2.07
N VAL A 192 -20.40 3.65 1.07
CA VAL A 192 -20.17 2.48 0.23
C VAL A 192 -19.22 2.90 -0.89
N VAL A 193 -18.05 2.26 -0.94
CA VAL A 193 -17.02 2.50 -1.98
C VAL A 193 -17.29 1.65 -3.21
N ASP A 194 -17.75 0.40 -2.99
CA ASP A 194 -18.02 -0.57 -4.03
C ASP A 194 -19.14 -1.49 -3.58
N ALA A 195 -20.09 -1.77 -4.46
CA ALA A 195 -21.28 -2.58 -4.16
C ALA A 195 -21.57 -3.49 -5.34
N GLY A 196 -20.97 -4.63 -5.34
CA GLY A 196 -21.23 -5.60 -6.39
C GLY A 196 -21.58 -6.96 -5.84
N PRO A 197 -21.92 -7.93 -6.69
CA PRO A 197 -22.41 -9.21 -6.22
C PRO A 197 -21.31 -10.10 -5.62
N VAL A 198 -20.03 -9.75 -5.82
CA VAL A 198 -18.88 -10.54 -5.34
C VAL A 198 -18.28 -9.94 -4.08
N ARG A 199 -18.17 -8.59 -4.03
CA ARG A 199 -17.62 -7.84 -2.90
C ARG A 199 -18.39 -6.57 -2.65
N VAL A 200 -18.63 -6.27 -1.38
CA VAL A 200 -19.04 -4.95 -0.89
C VAL A 200 -17.90 -4.34 -0.11
N CYS A 201 -17.55 -3.09 -0.43
CA CYS A 201 -16.53 -2.31 0.25
C CYS A 201 -17.16 -1.10 0.91
N ILE A 202 -17.02 -0.98 2.23
CA ILE A 202 -17.48 0.16 3.03
C ILE A 202 -16.25 0.88 3.58
N ARG A 203 -16.27 2.21 3.53
CA ARG A 203 -15.25 3.06 4.16
C ARG A 203 -15.86 3.90 5.26
N ALA A 204 -15.20 3.94 6.40
CA ALA A 204 -15.57 4.79 7.54
C ALA A 204 -14.41 5.68 7.93
N ARG A 205 -14.68 6.97 8.18
CA ARG A 205 -13.69 7.94 8.64
C ARG A 205 -14.21 8.71 9.84
N GLY A 206 -13.33 9.04 10.74
CA GLY A 206 -13.68 9.79 11.92
C GLY A 206 -12.48 10.01 12.83
N GLN A 207 -12.78 10.32 14.08
CA GLN A 207 -11.82 10.58 15.12
C GLN A 207 -12.21 9.87 16.41
N HIS A 208 -11.25 9.44 17.18
CA HIS A 208 -11.54 8.87 18.49
C HIS A 208 -11.86 9.99 19.47
N MET A 209 -13.09 10.00 19.99
CA MET A 209 -13.58 11.03 20.91
C MET A 209 -13.89 10.47 22.29
N PRO A 210 -13.70 11.28 23.37
CA PRO A 210 -14.08 10.86 24.71
C PRO A 210 -15.59 10.97 24.91
N ARG A 211 -16.20 10.03 25.64
CA ARG A 211 -17.64 10.03 25.95
C ARG A 211 -18.05 11.00 27.03
N ASP A 212 -17.19 11.20 28.00
CA ASP A 212 -17.45 11.99 29.19
C ASP A 212 -17.03 13.46 29.03
N GLY A 213 -16.58 13.85 27.86
CA GLY A 213 -16.10 15.20 27.58
C GLY A 213 -14.78 15.55 28.26
N LYS A 214 -14.13 14.56 28.91
CA LYS A 214 -12.80 14.73 29.51
C LYS A 214 -11.70 14.40 28.49
N GLY A 215 -10.47 14.79 28.82
CA GLY A 215 -9.32 14.55 27.94
C GLY A 215 -9.21 15.57 26.81
N TYR A 216 -8.65 15.18 25.67
CA TYR A 216 -8.46 16.06 24.54
C TYR A 216 -9.81 16.41 23.89
N SER A 217 -10.20 17.66 23.92
CA SER A 217 -11.49 18.13 23.38
C SER A 217 -11.64 17.92 21.86
N ARG A 218 -10.53 17.80 21.14
CA ARG A 218 -10.50 17.46 19.71
C ARG A 218 -10.40 15.96 19.47
N GLY A 219 -10.43 15.14 20.52
CA GLY A 219 -10.15 13.71 20.45
C GLY A 219 -8.66 13.39 20.33
N MET A 220 -8.35 12.11 20.15
CA MET A 220 -6.98 11.65 19.90
C MET A 220 -6.74 11.42 18.40
N TYR A 221 -6.30 10.25 18.02
CA TYR A 221 -6.01 9.92 16.62
C TYR A 221 -7.28 9.79 15.78
N GLY A 222 -7.18 10.17 14.51
CA GLY A 222 -8.20 9.87 13.52
C GLY A 222 -8.14 8.40 13.09
N TYR A 223 -9.19 7.96 12.44
CA TYR A 223 -9.25 6.65 11.81
C TYR A 223 -9.78 6.74 10.37
N ASP A 224 -9.27 5.83 9.54
CA ASP A 224 -9.74 5.58 8.18
C ASP A 224 -9.81 4.06 8.02
N VAL A 225 -11.01 3.53 7.93
CA VAL A 225 -11.27 2.10 7.94
C VAL A 225 -11.93 1.68 6.65
N VAL A 226 -11.37 0.68 5.99
CA VAL A 226 -11.99 0.02 4.84
C VAL A 226 -12.40 -1.38 5.24
N MET A 227 -13.68 -1.70 5.10
CA MET A 227 -14.24 -3.02 5.39
C MET A 227 -14.69 -3.68 4.10
N ASN A 228 -14.27 -4.92 3.90
CA ASN A 228 -14.64 -5.73 2.75
C ASN A 228 -15.46 -6.94 3.19
N PHE A 229 -16.60 -7.13 2.54
CA PHE A 229 -17.51 -8.24 2.75
C PHE A 229 -17.60 -9.04 1.44
N TYR A 230 -17.54 -10.35 1.53
CA TYR A 230 -17.37 -11.22 0.37
C TYR A 230 -18.54 -12.19 0.21
N ALA A 231 -18.95 -12.42 -1.02
CA ALA A 231 -20.03 -13.32 -1.38
C ALA A 231 -19.80 -14.74 -0.83
N GLY A 232 -20.82 -15.35 -0.24
CA GLY A 232 -20.81 -16.71 0.27
C GLY A 232 -19.94 -16.93 1.51
N THR A 233 -19.60 -15.87 2.25
CA THR A 233 -18.75 -15.98 3.43
C THR A 233 -19.22 -15.12 4.59
N SER A 234 -18.79 -15.48 5.79
CA SER A 234 -18.91 -14.66 6.99
C SER A 234 -17.58 -14.01 7.38
N ASP A 235 -16.65 -13.89 6.43
CA ASP A 235 -15.37 -13.23 6.60
C ASP A 235 -15.51 -11.75 6.34
N VAL A 236 -14.82 -10.93 7.14
CA VAL A 236 -14.74 -9.49 7.00
C VAL A 236 -13.28 -9.08 6.99
N GLY A 237 -12.83 -8.52 5.87
CA GLY A 237 -11.52 -7.89 5.75
C GLY A 237 -11.57 -6.46 6.23
N VAL A 238 -10.62 -6.05 7.05
CA VAL A 238 -10.54 -4.69 7.61
C VAL A 238 -9.14 -4.13 7.41
N ASP A 239 -9.01 -3.02 6.69
CA ASP A 239 -7.81 -2.17 6.71
C ASP A 239 -8.09 -0.99 7.64
N LEU A 240 -7.58 -1.06 8.85
CA LEU A 240 -7.74 -0.03 9.87
C LEU A 240 -6.49 0.83 9.95
N VAL A 241 -6.61 2.06 9.53
CA VAL A 241 -5.56 3.07 9.60
C VAL A 241 -5.84 4.03 10.75
N LEU A 242 -4.93 4.10 11.70
CA LEU A 242 -4.86 5.16 12.70
C LEU A 242 -3.95 6.26 12.18
N HIS A 243 -4.34 7.52 12.33
CA HIS A 243 -3.58 8.63 11.77
C HIS A 243 -3.57 9.87 12.67
N ASN A 244 -2.51 10.64 12.56
CA ASN A 244 -2.33 11.93 13.23
C ASN A 244 -2.35 13.06 12.18
N ASN A 245 -3.36 13.05 11.29
CA ASN A 245 -3.48 13.98 10.16
C ASN A 245 -4.11 15.32 10.56
N PHE A 246 -3.74 15.88 11.70
CA PHE A 246 -4.32 17.13 12.18
C PHE A 246 -3.48 18.34 11.79
N GLU A 247 -4.15 19.46 11.51
CA GLU A 247 -3.51 20.72 11.13
C GLU A 247 -2.59 21.28 12.22
N LYS A 248 -2.93 20.99 13.48
CA LYS A 248 -2.10 21.38 14.62
C LYS A 248 -2.01 20.22 15.58
N SER A 249 -0.81 19.84 15.93
CA SER A 249 -0.59 18.92 17.03
C SER A 249 -1.29 19.47 18.29
N ILE A 250 -2.09 18.60 18.90
CA ILE A 250 -2.75 18.89 20.19
C ILE A 250 -1.84 18.64 21.39
N GLY A 251 -0.56 18.76 21.20
CA GLY A 251 0.48 18.25 22.08
C GLY A 251 0.90 16.87 21.58
N GLU A 252 1.58 16.12 22.40
CA GLU A 252 1.99 14.74 22.08
C GLU A 252 0.95 13.76 22.64
N PRO A 253 -0.04 13.33 21.87
CA PRO A 253 -1.09 12.43 22.35
C PRO A 253 -0.53 11.02 22.51
N LEU A 254 0.11 10.76 23.65
CA LEU A 254 0.70 9.47 23.97
C LEU A 254 -0.40 8.44 24.24
N MET A 255 -0.37 7.33 23.52
CA MET A 255 -1.26 6.19 23.72
C MET A 255 -0.62 5.19 24.68
N LYS A 256 -1.38 4.77 25.69
CA LYS A 256 -1.06 3.57 26.44
C LYS A 256 -1.55 2.32 25.74
N ASP A 257 -2.72 2.40 25.11
CA ASP A 257 -3.34 1.32 24.34
C ASP A 257 -4.10 1.88 23.16
N ALA A 258 -4.03 1.20 22.02
CA ALA A 258 -4.96 1.38 20.92
C ALA A 258 -5.36 0.00 20.40
N SER A 259 -6.64 -0.33 20.54
CA SER A 259 -7.15 -1.67 20.33
C SER A 259 -8.42 -1.66 19.48
N LEU A 260 -8.59 -2.71 18.66
CA LEU A 260 -9.88 -3.10 18.09
C LEU A 260 -10.54 -4.09 19.05
N LEU A 261 -11.75 -3.78 19.49
CA LEU A 261 -12.55 -4.60 20.40
C LEU A 261 -13.80 -5.12 19.71
N VAL A 262 -14.00 -6.43 19.80
CA VAL A 262 -15.22 -7.13 19.35
C VAL A 262 -15.81 -7.89 20.53
N LYS A 263 -17.11 -7.73 20.77
CA LYS A 263 -17.82 -8.37 21.89
C LYS A 263 -18.79 -9.41 21.37
N LEU A 264 -18.54 -10.69 21.66
CA LEU A 264 -19.49 -11.76 21.37
C LEU A 264 -20.57 -11.87 22.43
N ALA A 265 -21.73 -12.33 22.05
CA ALA A 265 -22.84 -12.59 22.94
C ALA A 265 -22.58 -13.85 23.80
N GLY A 266 -22.79 -13.71 25.09
CA GLY A 266 -22.61 -14.80 26.06
C GLY A 266 -21.19 -14.93 26.61
N SER A 267 -21.00 -15.90 27.47
CA SER A 267 -19.67 -16.21 28.03
C SER A 267 -18.82 -16.93 27.02
N GLY A 268 -17.59 -16.49 26.85
CA GLY A 268 -16.66 -17.01 25.88
C GLY A 268 -15.68 -18.02 26.46
N ASN A 269 -15.26 -18.96 25.63
CA ASN A 269 -14.11 -19.82 25.88
C ASN A 269 -13.00 -19.37 24.92
N PRO A 270 -12.07 -18.51 25.37
CA PRO A 270 -11.00 -18.04 24.50
C PRO A 270 -9.96 -19.15 24.29
N VAL A 271 -9.52 -19.27 23.06
CA VAL A 271 -8.43 -20.15 22.67
C VAL A 271 -7.43 -19.33 21.87
N SER A 272 -6.23 -19.19 22.37
CA SER A 272 -5.13 -18.62 21.61
C SER A 272 -4.38 -19.71 20.88
N GLY A 273 -4.29 -19.57 19.56
CA GLY A 273 -3.41 -20.41 18.74
C GLY A 273 -2.12 -19.66 18.44
N THR A 274 -0.97 -20.24 18.79
CA THR A 274 0.30 -19.79 18.26
C THR A 274 0.74 -20.73 17.16
N CYS A 275 1.01 -20.19 15.98
CA CYS A 275 1.78 -20.89 14.96
C CYS A 275 3.26 -20.53 15.17
N LYS A 276 4.08 -21.51 15.51
CA LYS A 276 5.53 -21.35 15.37
C LYS A 276 5.84 -21.32 13.88
N ILE A 277 6.44 -20.24 13.42
CA ILE A 277 6.92 -20.14 12.05
C ILE A 277 8.34 -20.68 12.03
N TYR A 278 8.51 -21.86 11.45
CA TYR A 278 9.82 -22.42 11.13
C TYR A 278 10.04 -22.31 9.63
N GLY A 279 10.93 -21.42 9.21
CA GLY A 279 11.25 -21.22 7.80
C GLY A 279 10.07 -20.73 6.98
N ALA A 280 9.85 -21.31 5.80
CA ALA A 280 8.76 -20.95 4.90
C ALA A 280 7.47 -21.78 5.11
N ALA A 281 7.42 -22.63 6.12
CA ALA A 281 6.25 -23.48 6.38
C ALA A 281 5.71 -23.25 7.79
N PRO A 282 4.44 -22.85 7.92
CA PRO A 282 3.78 -22.79 9.22
C PRO A 282 3.40 -24.22 9.61
N PHE A 283 3.99 -24.74 10.64
CA PHE A 283 3.60 -26.03 11.19
C PHE A 283 3.29 -25.88 12.68
N PHE A 284 2.11 -26.39 13.07
CA PHE A 284 1.55 -26.56 14.39
C PHE A 284 1.20 -25.30 15.15
N SER A 285 -0.10 -25.11 15.32
CA SER A 285 -0.64 -24.24 16.39
C SER A 285 -0.75 -25.07 17.66
N GLU A 286 -0.01 -24.70 18.67
CA GLU A 286 -0.35 -25.12 20.02
C GLU A 286 -1.52 -24.27 20.48
N LEU A 287 -2.60 -24.90 20.91
CA LEU A 287 -3.79 -24.24 21.43
C LEU A 287 -3.65 -24.08 22.95
N TYR A 288 -3.62 -22.84 23.40
CA TYR A 288 -3.60 -22.50 24.82
C TYR A 288 -4.99 -22.06 25.25
N LYS A 289 -5.52 -22.73 26.28
CA LYS A 289 -6.81 -22.41 26.87
C LYS A 289 -6.60 -21.84 28.26
N PRO A 290 -7.37 -20.85 28.70
CA PRO A 290 -7.37 -20.44 30.10
C PRO A 290 -8.25 -21.41 30.89
N GLU A 291 -7.73 -22.58 31.25
CA GLU A 291 -8.54 -23.59 31.99
C GLU A 291 -9.16 -23.03 33.25
N ASP A 292 -8.44 -22.14 33.96
CA ASP A 292 -8.91 -21.46 35.17
C ASP A 292 -8.72 -19.93 35.12
N GLY A 293 -8.60 -19.36 33.96
CA GLY A 293 -8.32 -17.92 33.75
C GLY A 293 -9.51 -17.13 33.24
N ASP A 294 -9.46 -15.81 33.41
CA ASP A 294 -10.43 -14.86 32.89
C ASP A 294 -10.11 -14.49 31.43
N SER A 295 -8.83 -14.48 31.04
CA SER A 295 -8.38 -14.21 29.69
C SER A 295 -7.09 -14.91 29.32
N ILE A 296 -6.85 -15.00 28.00
CA ILE A 296 -5.57 -15.38 27.41
C ILE A 296 -5.12 -14.28 26.46
N CYS A 297 -3.86 -13.85 26.61
CA CYS A 297 -3.26 -12.79 25.82
C CYS A 297 -1.95 -13.25 25.22
N LEU A 298 -1.83 -13.17 23.91
CA LEU A 298 -0.58 -13.32 23.17
C LEU A 298 -0.01 -11.92 22.93
N TYR A 299 1.18 -11.64 23.45
CA TYR A 299 1.88 -10.38 23.24
C TYR A 299 3.26 -10.62 22.58
N GLN A 300 3.47 -10.03 21.43
CA GLN A 300 4.74 -9.98 20.70
C GLN A 300 5.47 -8.69 21.06
N ASP A 301 6.57 -8.80 21.79
CA ASP A 301 7.33 -7.66 22.30
C ASP A 301 8.44 -7.22 21.34
N SER A 302 9.07 -8.19 20.66
CA SER A 302 10.21 -7.94 19.77
C SER A 302 10.19 -8.85 18.53
N ASN A 303 11.19 -8.72 17.65
CA ASN A 303 11.31 -9.54 16.45
C ASN A 303 11.64 -11.03 16.69
N GLY A 304 11.94 -11.41 17.92
CA GLY A 304 12.31 -12.79 18.27
C GLY A 304 13.70 -13.23 17.84
N ALA A 305 14.45 -12.42 17.11
CA ALA A 305 15.81 -12.74 16.69
C ALA A 305 16.84 -12.51 17.81
N GLU A 306 18.06 -12.95 17.62
CA GLU A 306 19.16 -12.70 18.57
C GLU A 306 19.46 -11.20 18.76
N THR A 307 19.16 -10.42 17.71
CA THR A 307 19.30 -8.96 17.69
C THR A 307 18.12 -8.21 18.30
N TRP A 308 17.22 -8.90 19.01
CA TRP A 308 15.97 -8.31 19.52
C TRP A 308 16.15 -7.04 20.37
N GLN A 309 17.29 -6.90 21.05
CA GLN A 309 17.60 -5.71 21.85
C GLN A 309 17.95 -4.48 21.00
N THR A 310 18.33 -4.68 19.76
CA THR A 310 18.82 -3.62 18.86
C THR A 310 17.95 -3.42 17.64
N CYS A 311 16.92 -4.24 17.44
CA CYS A 311 16.16 -4.35 16.23
C CYS A 311 14.97 -3.39 16.12
N GLN A 312 14.89 -2.38 16.94
CA GLN A 312 13.82 -1.37 16.86
C GLN A 312 14.01 -0.35 15.73
N GLY A 313 14.51 -0.82 14.63
CA GLY A 313 14.58 -0.05 13.43
C GLY A 313 15.76 0.92 13.34
N TYR A 314 16.59 1.02 14.37
CA TYR A 314 17.74 1.93 14.31
C TYR A 314 18.93 1.54 15.15
N THR A 315 19.92 0.95 14.50
CA THR A 315 21.29 0.84 15.01
C THR A 315 22.28 1.54 14.08
N GLY A 316 21.87 2.58 13.39
CA GLY A 316 22.81 3.43 12.67
C GLY A 316 23.73 4.11 13.67
N ASN A 317 25.03 4.19 13.38
CA ASN A 317 25.95 5.03 14.13
C ASN A 317 25.35 6.43 14.21
N ALA A 318 24.99 6.85 15.40
CA ALA A 318 24.46 8.18 15.63
C ALA A 318 25.49 9.18 15.12
N SER A 319 25.11 10.00 14.16
CA SER A 319 25.84 11.26 13.98
C SER A 319 25.78 12.03 15.31
N PRO A 320 26.85 12.74 15.70
CA PRO A 320 26.80 13.61 16.87
C PRO A 320 25.57 14.52 16.74
N GLY A 321 24.57 14.35 17.58
CA GLY A 321 23.28 15.06 17.53
C GLY A 321 22.11 14.26 16.93
N GLY A 322 22.32 13.05 16.39
CA GLY A 322 21.24 12.16 15.97
C GLY A 322 20.77 11.29 17.13
N THR A 323 19.50 11.38 17.47
CA THR A 323 18.88 10.48 18.45
C THR A 323 18.67 9.12 17.80
N CYS A 324 19.54 8.20 18.15
CA CYS A 324 19.37 6.79 17.83
C CYS A 324 18.40 6.17 18.84
N PHE A 325 17.33 5.53 18.36
CA PHE A 325 16.39 4.89 19.25
C PHE A 325 17.00 3.62 19.77
N ARG A 326 17.19 3.62 21.04
CA ARG A 326 17.66 2.45 21.78
C ARG A 326 16.49 1.55 22.08
N ALA A 327 16.73 0.26 22.04
CA ALA A 327 15.85 -0.84 22.36
C ALA A 327 15.27 -0.82 23.79
N LYS A 328 14.86 0.33 24.31
CA LYS A 328 14.23 0.41 25.62
C LYS A 328 12.74 0.04 25.61
N ALA A 329 12.14 -0.04 24.41
CA ALA A 329 10.73 -0.39 24.30
C ALA A 329 10.48 -1.90 24.26
N THR A 330 11.53 -2.72 24.12
CA THR A 330 11.43 -4.17 24.22
C THR A 330 11.95 -4.64 25.57
N SER A 331 11.19 -5.51 26.22
CA SER A 331 11.50 -6.04 27.54
C SER A 331 11.96 -7.49 27.51
N PHE A 332 11.62 -8.23 26.43
CA PHE A 332 12.05 -9.61 26.25
C PHE A 332 12.11 -9.99 24.76
N ARG A 333 12.76 -11.13 24.49
CA ARG A 333 12.86 -11.70 23.15
C ARG A 333 11.54 -12.35 22.75
N GLY A 334 11.02 -11.98 21.57
CA GLY A 334 9.89 -12.65 20.92
C GLY A 334 8.54 -12.34 21.57
N TYR A 335 7.76 -13.39 21.82
CA TYR A 335 6.43 -13.30 22.36
C TYR A 335 6.28 -14.06 23.68
N ARG A 336 5.23 -13.67 24.45
CA ARG A 336 4.71 -14.42 25.59
C ARG A 336 3.20 -14.60 25.45
N ILE A 337 2.72 -15.74 25.93
CA ILE A 337 1.29 -15.95 26.18
C ILE A 337 1.05 -15.84 27.67
N TYR A 338 0.14 -14.95 28.02
CA TYR A 338 -0.28 -14.71 29.38
C TYR A 338 -1.66 -15.30 29.62
N ARG A 339 -1.81 -16.00 30.74
CA ARG A 339 -3.11 -16.31 31.36
C ARG A 339 -3.35 -15.31 32.46
N ARG A 340 -4.53 -14.70 32.48
CA ARG A 340 -4.95 -13.77 33.52
C ARG A 340 -6.12 -14.35 34.28
N ALA A 341 -6.06 -14.35 35.61
CA ALA A 341 -7.11 -14.85 36.50
C ALA A 341 -7.11 -14.09 37.83
N GLY A 342 -8.25 -13.54 38.24
CA GLY A 342 -8.40 -12.86 39.54
C GLY A 342 -7.36 -11.75 39.75
N GLY A 343 -7.00 -11.00 38.69
CA GLY A 343 -6.02 -9.94 38.75
C GLY A 343 -4.54 -10.39 38.74
N LYS A 344 -4.27 -11.69 38.68
CA LYS A 344 -2.92 -12.24 38.52
C LYS A 344 -2.64 -12.56 37.07
N GLU A 345 -1.38 -12.41 36.69
CA GLU A 345 -0.89 -12.73 35.34
C GLU A 345 0.20 -13.81 35.43
N GLU A 346 0.08 -14.83 34.63
CA GLU A 346 1.03 -15.94 34.54
C GLU A 346 1.46 -16.13 33.08
N VAL A 347 2.76 -16.28 32.84
CA VAL A 347 3.30 -16.66 31.57
C VAL A 347 3.13 -18.14 31.33
N VAL A 348 2.26 -18.53 30.42
CA VAL A 348 2.00 -19.92 30.06
C VAL A 348 3.08 -20.48 29.15
N THR A 349 3.52 -19.70 28.18
CA THR A 349 4.57 -20.06 27.24
C THR A 349 5.18 -18.82 26.58
N ASN A 350 6.30 -19.01 25.90
CA ASN A 350 7.00 -17.98 25.16
C ASN A 350 7.67 -18.56 23.89
N GLY A 351 8.10 -17.70 22.99
CA GLY A 351 8.82 -18.08 21.80
C GLY A 351 9.29 -16.87 21.00
N ASP A 352 9.83 -17.11 19.83
CA ASP A 352 10.47 -16.06 19.04
C ASP A 352 9.46 -15.22 18.24
N GLN A 353 8.61 -15.86 17.46
CA GLN A 353 7.70 -15.21 16.50
C GLN A 353 6.33 -15.87 16.54
N ALA A 354 5.27 -15.06 16.63
CA ALA A 354 3.91 -15.56 16.66
C ALA A 354 3.06 -14.97 15.53
N ARG A 355 2.08 -15.74 15.08
CA ARG A 355 0.99 -15.22 14.25
C ARG A 355 -0.06 -14.59 15.15
N GLY A 356 -0.55 -13.42 14.76
CA GLY A 356 -1.57 -12.69 15.52
C GLY A 356 -2.97 -13.27 15.29
N VAL A 357 -3.22 -14.44 15.85
CA VAL A 357 -4.52 -15.12 15.75
C VAL A 357 -5.09 -15.34 17.14
N ILE A 358 -6.35 -14.99 17.32
CA ILE A 358 -7.14 -15.31 18.51
C ILE A 358 -8.51 -15.85 18.09
N HIS A 359 -8.97 -16.86 18.78
CA HIS A 359 -10.26 -17.48 18.57
C HIS A 359 -11.06 -17.45 19.86
N LEU A 360 -12.31 -17.08 19.76
CA LEU A 360 -13.25 -17.07 20.89
C LEU A 360 -14.53 -17.78 20.50
N THR A 361 -14.92 -18.76 21.31
CA THR A 361 -16.18 -19.50 21.17
C THR A 361 -17.15 -19.13 22.27
N THR A 362 -18.43 -19.09 21.96
CA THR A 362 -19.54 -18.92 22.89
C THR A 362 -20.59 -20.03 22.69
N GLY A 363 -21.66 -20.00 23.45
CA GLY A 363 -22.78 -20.94 23.27
C GLY A 363 -23.47 -20.80 21.92
N ALA A 364 -23.43 -19.62 21.30
CA ALA A 364 -24.08 -19.30 20.01
C ALA A 364 -23.19 -19.63 18.81
N GLY A 365 -21.87 -19.59 18.98
CA GLY A 365 -20.92 -19.75 17.89
C GLY A 365 -19.55 -19.20 18.26
N GLY A 366 -18.88 -18.54 17.35
CA GLY A 366 -17.58 -17.97 17.65
C GLY A 366 -17.08 -16.95 16.62
N ALA A 367 -15.94 -16.37 16.94
CA ALA A 367 -15.20 -15.53 16.02
C ALA A 367 -13.70 -15.79 16.10
N ILE A 368 -13.04 -15.65 14.94
CA ILE A 368 -11.58 -15.66 14.82
C ILE A 368 -11.16 -14.28 14.37
N LEU A 369 -10.15 -13.73 15.04
CA LEU A 369 -9.49 -12.51 14.64
C LEU A 369 -8.04 -12.83 14.26
N PHE A 370 -7.62 -12.39 13.10
CA PHE A 370 -6.27 -12.52 12.58
C PHE A 370 -5.74 -11.17 12.13
N MET A 371 -4.50 -10.86 12.50
CA MET A 371 -3.77 -9.69 12.00
C MET A 371 -2.58 -10.13 11.15
N ARG A 372 -2.53 -9.62 9.94
CA ARG A 372 -1.44 -9.85 9.00
C ARG A 372 -0.15 -9.16 9.44
N ASN A 373 0.98 -9.83 9.25
CA ASN A 373 2.31 -9.32 9.64
C ASN A 373 2.41 -8.94 11.12
N PHE A 374 1.84 -9.73 12.01
CA PHE A 374 1.74 -9.44 13.44
C PHE A 374 3.11 -9.30 14.11
N TRP A 375 3.93 -10.35 14.07
CA TRP A 375 5.25 -10.32 14.70
C TRP A 375 6.22 -9.37 14.01
N GLN A 376 6.09 -9.19 12.69
CA GLN A 376 6.93 -8.26 11.92
C GLN A 376 6.71 -6.80 12.32
N GLN A 377 5.52 -6.49 12.82
CA GLN A 377 5.11 -5.14 13.21
C GLN A 377 5.02 -4.95 14.72
N PHE A 378 5.78 -5.74 15.49
CA PHE A 378 5.80 -5.60 16.96
C PHE A 378 5.95 -4.13 17.42
N PRO A 379 5.52 -3.77 18.65
CA PRO A 379 4.76 -4.60 19.56
C PRO A 379 3.30 -4.76 19.13
N LYS A 380 2.72 -5.94 19.37
CA LYS A 380 1.33 -6.29 19.05
C LYS A 380 0.77 -7.27 20.07
N ALA A 381 -0.54 -7.22 20.29
CA ALA A 381 -1.21 -8.19 21.15
C ALA A 381 -2.52 -8.68 20.54
N VAL A 382 -2.89 -9.93 20.83
CA VAL A 382 -4.26 -10.43 20.67
C VAL A 382 -4.70 -11.07 21.97
N GLU A 383 -5.94 -10.81 22.36
CA GLU A 383 -6.48 -11.27 23.63
C GLU A 383 -7.93 -11.74 23.48
N GLY A 384 -8.27 -12.83 24.13
CA GLY A 384 -9.64 -13.32 24.28
C GLY A 384 -10.01 -13.42 25.74
N ASN A 385 -11.21 -12.92 26.09
CA ASN A 385 -11.72 -12.88 27.45
C ASN A 385 -12.95 -13.77 27.62
N LYS A 386 -13.12 -14.38 28.82
CA LYS A 386 -14.32 -15.16 29.15
C LYS A 386 -15.61 -14.36 29.08
N ASP A 387 -15.54 -13.06 29.21
CA ASP A 387 -16.69 -12.19 29.10
C ASP A 387 -17.19 -12.02 27.65
N GLY A 388 -16.56 -12.68 26.67
CA GLY A 388 -16.88 -12.63 25.26
C GLY A 388 -16.12 -11.56 24.46
N THR A 389 -15.16 -10.86 25.04
CA THR A 389 -14.39 -9.83 24.34
C THR A 389 -13.19 -10.42 23.64
N LEU A 390 -13.06 -10.11 22.32
CA LEU A 390 -11.84 -10.22 21.53
C LEU A 390 -11.19 -8.85 21.45
N ARG A 391 -9.86 -8.81 21.65
CA ARG A 391 -9.05 -7.60 21.53
C ARG A 391 -7.88 -7.84 20.59
N LEU A 392 -7.68 -6.91 19.69
CA LEU A 392 -6.43 -6.74 18.96
C LEU A 392 -5.75 -5.44 19.43
N GLY A 393 -4.68 -5.57 20.16
CA GLY A 393 -3.81 -4.47 20.56
C GLY A 393 -2.90 -4.07 19.39
N MET A 394 -3.30 -3.06 18.64
CA MET A 394 -2.52 -2.49 17.53
C MET A 394 -1.30 -1.72 18.07
N PHE A 395 -1.52 -1.04 19.18
CA PHE A 395 -0.51 -0.41 20.02
C PHE A 395 -0.82 -0.86 21.46
N PRO A 396 -0.25 -2.01 21.89
CA PRO A 396 -0.76 -2.72 23.05
C PRO A 396 -0.26 -2.16 24.37
N ARG A 397 -1.14 -2.16 25.37
CA ARG A 397 -0.86 -1.76 26.75
C ARG A 397 0.21 -2.58 27.46
N GLU A 398 0.53 -3.76 26.94
CA GLU A 398 1.59 -4.65 27.41
C GLU A 398 2.99 -4.09 27.12
N CYS A 399 3.13 -3.17 26.17
CA CYS A 399 4.37 -2.49 25.91
C CYS A 399 4.78 -1.63 27.11
N ILE A 400 6.05 -1.70 27.47
CA ILE A 400 6.59 -0.91 28.60
C ILE A 400 6.63 0.60 28.33
N MET A 401 6.53 0.98 27.07
CA MET A 401 6.57 2.38 26.63
C MET A 401 5.24 2.80 26.02
N PRO A 402 4.82 4.06 26.21
CA PRO A 402 3.69 4.58 25.49
C PRO A 402 4.01 4.69 23.98
N HIS A 403 2.96 4.72 23.18
CA HIS A 403 3.03 4.76 21.74
C HIS A 403 2.69 6.15 21.21
N TYR A 404 3.25 6.47 20.06
CA TYR A 404 3.01 7.74 19.37
C TYR A 404 3.08 7.57 17.87
N ILE A 405 2.12 8.12 17.15
CA ILE A 405 2.16 8.27 15.70
C ILE A 405 2.53 9.72 15.41
N ASP A 406 3.61 9.93 14.67
CA ASP A 406 4.09 11.27 14.33
C ASP A 406 3.01 12.10 13.63
N ASP A 407 3.13 13.42 13.76
CA ASP A 407 2.24 14.36 13.09
C ASP A 407 2.21 14.08 11.59
N CYS A 408 1.01 14.11 11.03
CA CYS A 408 0.72 13.85 9.62
C CYS A 408 1.08 12.43 9.14
N ALA A 409 1.51 11.57 10.02
CA ALA A 409 1.75 10.16 9.75
C ALA A 409 0.53 9.31 10.11
N ALA A 410 0.57 8.08 9.63
CA ALA A 410 -0.47 7.09 9.89
C ALA A 410 0.14 5.71 10.12
N LYS A 411 -0.68 4.77 10.58
CA LYS A 411 -0.33 3.35 10.65
C LYS A 411 -1.53 2.48 10.33
N GLY A 412 -1.41 1.69 9.26
CA GLY A 412 -2.42 0.72 8.84
C GLY A 412 -2.18 -0.67 9.39
N HIS A 413 -3.28 -1.36 9.66
CA HIS A 413 -3.34 -2.72 10.15
C HIS A 413 -4.33 -3.51 9.31
N GLU A 414 -3.87 -4.58 8.65
CA GLU A 414 -4.71 -5.47 7.87
C GLU A 414 -5.20 -6.60 8.78
N ILE A 415 -6.52 -6.67 8.96
CA ILE A 415 -7.19 -7.54 9.92
C ILE A 415 -8.23 -8.36 9.18
N MET A 416 -8.37 -9.62 9.54
CA MET A 416 -9.45 -10.49 9.09
C MET A 416 -10.24 -10.98 10.27
N LEU A 417 -11.56 -10.93 10.13
CA LEU A 417 -12.53 -11.48 11.08
C LEU A 417 -13.29 -12.61 10.40
N HIS A 418 -13.50 -13.70 11.10
CA HIS A 418 -14.41 -14.76 10.69
C HIS A 418 -15.43 -14.99 11.79
N PHE A 419 -16.70 -15.00 11.43
CA PHE A 419 -17.81 -15.29 12.34
C PHE A 419 -18.49 -16.60 11.94
N TYR A 420 -18.91 -17.41 12.90
CA TYR A 420 -19.62 -18.65 12.60
C TYR A 420 -20.62 -19.00 13.69
N ALA A 421 -21.80 -19.46 13.31
CA ALA A 421 -22.75 -20.09 14.21
C ALA A 421 -22.25 -21.47 14.64
N LYS A 422 -22.71 -21.95 15.77
CA LYS A 422 -22.27 -23.24 16.36
C LYS A 422 -22.39 -24.38 15.37
N GLY A 423 -21.28 -25.06 15.07
CA GLY A 423 -21.22 -26.18 14.12
C GLY A 423 -21.35 -25.80 12.66
N LYS A 424 -21.33 -24.51 12.33
CA LYS A 424 -21.53 -23.98 10.97
C LYS A 424 -20.30 -23.17 10.50
N THR A 425 -19.17 -23.79 10.38
CA THR A 425 -17.96 -23.15 9.83
C THR A 425 -17.54 -23.76 8.51
N ARG A 426 -16.98 -22.98 7.62
CA ARG A 426 -16.39 -23.45 6.36
C ARG A 426 -14.92 -23.87 6.50
N TYR A 427 -14.28 -23.46 7.58
CA TYR A 427 -12.89 -23.83 7.84
C TYR A 427 -12.81 -25.19 8.54
N ALA A 428 -11.70 -25.89 8.31
CA ALA A 428 -11.48 -27.19 8.95
C ALA A 428 -11.64 -27.08 10.47
N ALA A 429 -12.38 -28.00 11.02
CA ALA A 429 -12.64 -28.11 12.43
C ALA A 429 -12.19 -29.48 12.95
N ASP A 430 -11.92 -29.57 14.25
CA ASP A 430 -11.69 -30.86 14.88
C ASP A 430 -13.00 -31.70 14.96
N PRO A 431 -12.93 -32.95 15.38
CA PRO A 431 -14.13 -33.79 15.52
C PRO A 431 -15.20 -33.23 16.45
N GLU A 432 -14.84 -32.29 17.32
CA GLU A 432 -15.74 -31.59 18.23
C GLU A 432 -16.34 -30.30 17.61
N GLY A 433 -16.04 -30.02 16.32
CA GLY A 433 -16.53 -28.85 15.58
C GLY A 433 -15.81 -27.54 15.91
N ARG A 434 -14.64 -27.60 16.53
CA ARG A 434 -13.83 -26.41 16.81
C ARG A 434 -13.00 -26.06 15.61
N VAL A 435 -13.14 -24.82 15.15
CA VAL A 435 -12.40 -24.31 13.97
C VAL A 435 -10.91 -24.22 14.28
N TRP A 436 -10.10 -24.63 13.31
CA TRP A 436 -8.66 -24.42 13.37
C TRP A 436 -8.30 -22.98 12.97
N PRO A 437 -7.94 -22.09 13.93
CA PRO A 437 -7.70 -20.67 13.62
C PRO A 437 -6.59 -20.43 12.62
N HIS A 438 -5.58 -21.30 12.57
CA HIS A 438 -4.48 -21.18 11.63
C HIS A 438 -4.90 -21.44 10.18
N VAL A 439 -5.88 -22.31 9.92
CA VAL A 439 -6.39 -22.53 8.55
C VAL A 439 -7.03 -21.26 7.99
N PHE A 440 -7.77 -20.54 8.84
CA PHE A 440 -8.29 -19.22 8.49
C PHE A 440 -7.18 -18.22 8.22
N ALA A 441 -6.22 -18.11 9.14
CA ALA A 441 -5.10 -17.20 8.99
C ALA A 441 -4.29 -17.51 7.72
N ASP A 442 -4.00 -18.79 7.44
CA ASP A 442 -3.27 -19.23 6.24
C ASP A 442 -3.98 -18.84 4.94
N SER A 443 -5.31 -18.89 4.96
CA SER A 443 -6.12 -18.53 3.79
C SER A 443 -6.06 -17.03 3.43
N TRP A 444 -5.72 -16.17 4.39
CA TRP A 444 -5.75 -14.73 4.20
C TRP A 444 -4.39 -14.03 4.40
N ASP A 445 -3.36 -14.75 4.81
CA ASP A 445 -2.06 -14.15 5.14
C ASP A 445 -1.39 -13.51 3.91
N ILE A 446 -1.43 -14.18 2.79
CA ILE A 446 -0.89 -13.67 1.54
C ILE A 446 -1.99 -13.61 0.49
N PRO A 447 -2.38 -12.42 0.03
CA PRO A 447 -3.40 -12.28 -1.00
C PRO A 447 -2.93 -12.88 -2.33
N ALA A 448 -3.87 -13.42 -3.10
CA ALA A 448 -3.64 -13.85 -4.47
C ALA A 448 -4.15 -12.77 -5.44
N PHE A 449 -3.42 -12.58 -6.53
CA PHE A 449 -3.72 -11.57 -7.53
C PHE A 449 -3.79 -12.18 -8.93
N PRO A 450 -4.71 -11.68 -9.79
CA PRO A 450 -4.74 -12.05 -11.19
C PRO A 450 -3.63 -11.32 -11.94
N ARG A 451 -2.63 -12.05 -12.40
CA ARG A 451 -1.46 -11.50 -13.09
C ARG A 451 -1.56 -11.71 -14.61
N PRO A 452 -1.72 -10.64 -15.42
CA PRO A 452 -1.67 -10.76 -16.87
C PRO A 452 -0.26 -11.08 -17.36
N PRO A 453 -0.11 -11.62 -18.59
CA PRO A 453 1.19 -11.80 -19.22
C PRO A 453 1.95 -10.49 -19.36
N LEU A 454 3.27 -10.57 -19.30
CA LEU A 454 4.13 -9.39 -19.37
C LEU A 454 4.03 -8.69 -20.73
N GLU A 455 3.79 -9.45 -21.81
CA GLU A 455 3.55 -8.92 -23.17
C GLU A 455 2.28 -8.07 -23.22
N HIS A 456 1.23 -8.48 -22.50
CA HIS A 456 0.00 -7.69 -22.39
C HIS A 456 0.25 -6.40 -21.59
N MET A 457 0.96 -6.49 -20.47
CA MET A 457 1.36 -5.32 -19.67
C MET A 457 2.16 -4.33 -20.52
N ALA A 458 3.12 -4.82 -21.32
CA ALA A 458 3.92 -4.00 -22.20
C ALA A 458 3.07 -3.36 -23.30
N ALA A 459 2.19 -4.12 -23.93
CA ALA A 459 1.31 -3.62 -25.00
C ALA A 459 0.36 -2.51 -24.50
N CYS A 460 -0.15 -2.65 -23.27
CA CYS A 460 -0.98 -1.62 -22.62
C CYS A 460 -0.18 -0.36 -22.22
N GLY A 461 1.14 -0.36 -22.30
CA GLY A 461 1.98 0.68 -21.70
C GLY A 461 1.91 0.68 -20.16
N ALA A 462 1.31 -0.32 -19.59
CA ALA A 462 1.03 -0.41 -18.14
C ALA A 462 2.30 -0.52 -17.30
N LEU A 463 3.40 -0.93 -17.90
CA LEU A 463 4.70 -1.00 -17.23
C LEU A 463 5.20 0.38 -16.80
N ALA A 464 4.86 1.42 -17.55
CA ALA A 464 5.13 2.79 -17.15
C ALA A 464 4.24 3.25 -15.98
N ASP A 465 3.11 2.58 -15.76
CA ASP A 465 2.18 2.89 -14.68
C ASP A 465 2.58 2.26 -13.35
N VAL A 466 3.16 1.06 -13.39
CA VAL A 466 3.53 0.30 -12.20
C VAL A 466 5.04 0.32 -11.91
N GLY A 467 5.73 1.38 -12.26
CA GLY A 467 7.16 1.58 -11.98
C GLY A 467 8.09 1.46 -13.20
N PRO A 468 9.41 1.45 -13.07
CA PRO A 468 10.38 1.48 -14.18
C PRO A 468 10.59 0.09 -14.77
N TYR A 469 10.24 -0.14 -16.04
CA TYR A 469 10.22 -1.49 -16.59
C TYR A 469 10.71 -1.69 -17.97
N SER A 470 11.34 -2.82 -18.13
CA SER A 470 11.76 -3.36 -19.41
C SER A 470 10.76 -4.38 -19.92
N VAL A 471 10.59 -4.39 -21.22
CA VAL A 471 9.99 -5.51 -21.93
C VAL A 471 10.96 -6.70 -21.85
N PRO A 472 10.50 -7.94 -21.65
CA PRO A 472 11.38 -9.10 -21.70
C PRO A 472 12.03 -9.18 -23.07
N THR A 473 13.30 -8.94 -23.10
CA THR A 473 14.17 -9.24 -24.23
C THR A 473 15.20 -10.24 -23.73
N SER A 474 15.90 -10.90 -24.62
CA SER A 474 16.96 -11.87 -24.32
C SER A 474 18.15 -11.35 -23.49
N GLY A 475 18.05 -10.25 -22.80
CA GLY A 475 19.04 -9.66 -21.89
C GLY A 475 18.52 -9.46 -20.46
N PHE A 476 17.31 -9.95 -20.19
CA PHE A 476 16.62 -9.76 -18.92
C PHE A 476 17.14 -10.66 -17.79
N GLU A 477 17.78 -11.76 -18.17
CA GLU A 477 18.30 -12.73 -17.21
C GLU A 477 19.36 -12.12 -16.29
N ASP A 478 20.25 -11.27 -16.83
CA ASP A 478 21.28 -10.61 -16.01
C ASP A 478 20.69 -9.59 -15.03
N TYR A 479 19.65 -8.88 -15.45
CA TYR A 479 18.91 -7.97 -14.58
C TYR A 479 18.18 -8.75 -13.48
N ASN A 480 17.49 -9.82 -13.84
CA ASN A 480 16.79 -10.68 -12.88
C ASN A 480 17.76 -11.33 -11.88
N THR A 481 18.94 -11.75 -12.34
CA THR A 481 20.00 -12.32 -11.46
C THR A 481 20.54 -11.26 -10.51
N ALA A 482 20.83 -10.05 -10.97
CA ALA A 482 21.26 -8.96 -10.11
C ALA A 482 20.17 -8.55 -9.10
N VAL A 483 18.92 -8.60 -9.54
CA VAL A 483 17.75 -8.35 -8.70
C VAL A 483 17.60 -9.42 -7.62
N GLU A 484 17.75 -10.69 -7.99
CA GLU A 484 17.62 -11.82 -7.06
C GLU A 484 18.77 -11.84 -6.03
N PHE A 485 19.97 -11.54 -6.47
CA PHE A 485 21.13 -11.40 -5.57
C PHE A 485 20.90 -10.29 -4.53
N ARG A 486 20.36 -9.14 -4.95
CA ARG A 486 20.02 -8.05 -4.03
C ARG A 486 18.85 -8.42 -3.10
N ARG A 487 17.91 -9.26 -3.57
CA ARG A 487 16.85 -9.79 -2.71
C ARG A 487 17.43 -10.59 -1.54
N LEU A 488 18.39 -11.44 -1.82
CA LEU A 488 19.07 -12.23 -0.79
C LEU A 488 19.78 -11.34 0.23
N LEU A 489 20.51 -10.33 -0.23
CA LEU A 489 21.15 -9.34 0.66
C LEU A 489 20.12 -8.58 1.50
N MET A 490 19.05 -8.12 0.89
CA MET A 490 17.97 -7.43 1.61
C MET A 490 17.22 -8.32 2.60
N THR A 491 17.09 -9.62 2.30
CA THR A 491 16.42 -10.56 3.20
C THR A 491 17.23 -10.78 4.46
N ASP A 492 18.55 -10.82 4.36
CA ASP A 492 19.44 -10.98 5.51
C ASP A 492 19.58 -9.69 6.32
N GLU A 493 19.65 -8.53 5.68
CA GLU A 493 19.58 -7.23 6.35
C GLU A 493 18.19 -6.97 6.96
N PHE A 494 17.11 -7.41 6.31
CA PHE A 494 15.76 -7.29 6.79
C PHE A 494 15.46 -8.15 8.02
N ARG A 495 16.14 -9.27 8.18
CA ARG A 495 15.96 -10.18 9.33
C ARG A 495 16.34 -9.54 10.66
N GLY A 496 17.20 -8.53 10.69
CA GLY A 496 17.64 -7.87 11.90
C GLY A 496 17.01 -6.51 12.19
N ASN A 497 16.94 -5.61 11.21
CA ASN A 497 16.75 -4.18 11.45
C ASN A 497 15.53 -3.54 10.81
N GLY A 498 14.85 -4.20 9.86
CA GLY A 498 13.67 -3.69 9.15
C GLY A 498 12.32 -4.08 9.76
N LEU A 499 12.31 -4.46 11.05
CA LEU A 499 11.13 -4.97 11.75
C LEU A 499 10.65 -4.01 12.84
N GLY A 500 9.37 -4.08 13.16
CA GLY A 500 8.69 -3.15 14.05
C GLY A 500 7.63 -2.35 13.31
N TRP A 501 6.61 -1.88 14.03
CA TRP A 501 5.42 -1.28 13.42
C TRP A 501 5.70 -0.08 12.50
N GLN A 502 6.78 0.62 12.76
CA GLN A 502 7.14 1.83 12.06
C GLN A 502 7.95 1.56 10.81
N VAL A 503 8.89 0.61 10.90
CA VAL A 503 9.91 0.40 9.86
C VAL A 503 9.61 -0.80 8.97
N TYR A 504 8.69 -1.67 9.39
CA TYR A 504 8.33 -2.83 8.58
C TYR A 504 7.74 -2.41 7.22
N GLY A 505 8.43 -2.82 6.16
CA GLY A 505 8.18 -2.36 4.81
C GLY A 505 9.09 -1.22 4.37
N GLU A 506 9.90 -0.65 5.26
CA GLU A 506 10.98 0.25 4.86
C GLU A 506 12.10 -0.51 4.17
N ARG A 507 12.82 0.21 3.33
CA ARG A 507 14.08 -0.26 2.81
C ARG A 507 15.20 0.14 3.76
N TRP A 508 15.94 -0.86 4.21
CA TRP A 508 17.23 -0.62 4.83
C TRP A 508 18.30 -0.46 3.74
N LEU A 509 18.74 0.76 3.48
CA LEU A 509 19.96 1.02 2.74
C LEU A 509 20.70 2.16 3.37
N SER A 510 21.91 1.85 3.72
CA SER A 510 22.82 2.78 4.31
C SER A 510 23.52 3.63 3.25
N HIS A 511 23.43 4.93 3.38
CA HIS A 511 24.61 5.75 3.18
C HIS A 511 25.27 5.87 4.56
N GLY A 512 26.30 5.07 4.82
CA GLY A 512 27.09 5.16 6.05
C GLY A 512 26.35 4.80 7.34
N GLY A 513 25.39 3.87 7.33
CA GLY A 513 24.68 3.42 8.52
C GLY A 513 23.51 4.31 8.98
N HIS A 514 23.07 5.25 8.17
CA HIS A 514 21.93 6.12 8.47
C HIS A 514 20.71 5.73 7.65
N SER A 515 19.78 5.06 8.25
CA SER A 515 18.62 4.50 7.61
C SER A 515 17.47 5.50 7.34
N THR A 516 17.50 6.69 7.93
CA THR A 516 16.43 7.68 7.77
C THR A 516 16.17 8.10 6.33
N HIS A 517 17.14 7.95 5.46
CA HIS A 517 17.06 8.39 4.08
C HIS A 517 16.64 7.28 3.11
N GLY A 518 16.88 6.02 3.45
CA GLY A 518 16.69 4.90 2.53
C GLY A 518 15.24 4.65 2.13
N ALA A 519 14.31 4.84 3.05
CA ALA A 519 12.88 4.61 2.79
C ALA A 519 12.22 5.69 1.94
N ARG A 520 12.85 6.83 1.80
CA ARG A 520 12.31 8.00 1.12
C ARG A 520 12.74 8.10 -0.34
N GLN A 521 13.80 7.40 -0.71
CA GLN A 521 14.29 7.46 -2.09
C GLN A 521 13.56 6.45 -2.96
N PRO A 522 12.99 6.88 -4.10
CA PRO A 522 12.49 5.97 -5.12
C PRO A 522 13.68 5.36 -5.85
N ILE A 523 14.41 4.53 -5.14
CA ILE A 523 15.59 3.90 -5.67
C ILE A 523 15.20 2.54 -6.24
N LYS A 524 16.03 2.03 -7.13
CA LYS A 524 16.17 0.74 -7.78
C LYS A 524 15.29 -0.40 -7.30
N GLU A 525 15.00 -0.47 -6.01
CA GLU A 525 14.31 -1.57 -5.38
C GLU A 525 12.84 -1.30 -5.09
N ASP A 526 12.35 -0.11 -5.39
CA ASP A 526 10.91 0.22 -5.29
C ASP A 526 10.07 -0.53 -6.31
N ASN A 527 10.72 -1.37 -7.10
CA ASN A 527 10.13 -2.23 -8.12
C ASN A 527 9.74 -3.62 -7.63
N PHE A 528 9.46 -3.82 -6.35
CA PHE A 528 9.10 -5.13 -5.83
C PHE A 528 7.86 -5.72 -6.52
N LEU A 529 6.87 -4.89 -6.78
CA LEU A 529 5.65 -5.31 -7.47
C LEU A 529 5.92 -5.70 -8.92
N TYR A 530 6.78 -4.96 -9.59
CA TYR A 530 7.21 -5.33 -10.93
C TYR A 530 8.02 -6.63 -10.95
N LYS A 531 8.95 -6.79 -10.03
CA LYS A 531 9.73 -8.02 -9.90
C LYS A 531 8.82 -9.22 -9.70
N TRP A 532 7.75 -9.04 -8.92
CA TRP A 532 6.71 -10.04 -8.82
C TRP A 532 6.04 -10.31 -10.17
N TYR A 533 5.68 -9.28 -10.93
CA TYR A 533 5.07 -9.45 -12.25
C TYR A 533 5.96 -10.26 -13.19
N VAL A 534 7.26 -9.96 -13.21
CA VAL A 534 8.22 -10.64 -14.08
C VAL A 534 8.50 -12.06 -13.64
N THR A 535 8.70 -12.28 -12.34
CA THR A 535 9.21 -13.54 -11.81
C THR A 535 8.14 -14.46 -11.23
N GLY A 536 6.95 -13.93 -10.90
CA GLY A 536 5.93 -14.65 -10.12
C GLY A 536 6.35 -14.94 -8.68
N GLY A 537 7.47 -14.38 -8.22
CA GLY A 537 8.05 -14.67 -6.91
C GLY A 537 7.28 -14.03 -5.76
N GLY A 538 6.64 -14.83 -4.89
CA GLY A 538 5.80 -14.35 -3.79
C GLY A 538 6.52 -13.48 -2.77
N GLY A 539 7.82 -13.66 -2.58
CA GLY A 539 8.61 -12.78 -1.72
C GLY A 539 8.67 -11.34 -2.23
N TRP A 540 8.68 -11.15 -3.54
CA TRP A 540 8.61 -9.82 -4.15
C TRP A 540 7.25 -9.16 -3.96
N LEU A 541 6.17 -9.95 -4.10
CA LEU A 541 4.81 -9.48 -3.86
C LEU A 541 4.64 -9.03 -2.42
N ASP A 542 5.04 -9.84 -1.46
CA ASP A 542 4.94 -9.51 -0.03
C ASP A 542 5.77 -8.25 0.31
N ALA A 543 6.99 -8.17 -0.18
CA ALA A 543 7.84 -6.98 -0.01
C ALA A 543 7.19 -5.73 -0.61
N GLY A 544 6.63 -5.82 -1.82
CA GLY A 544 5.96 -4.73 -2.51
C GLY A 544 4.69 -4.25 -1.80
N ILE A 545 3.87 -5.18 -1.32
CA ILE A 545 2.67 -4.88 -0.54
C ILE A 545 3.06 -4.13 0.75
N ASN A 546 4.01 -4.66 1.50
CA ASN A 546 4.42 -4.08 2.78
C ASN A 546 5.09 -2.71 2.60
N ARG A 547 5.94 -2.57 1.56
CA ARG A 547 6.58 -1.30 1.26
C ARG A 547 5.59 -0.23 0.82
N SER A 548 4.71 -0.55 -0.12
CA SER A 548 3.69 0.40 -0.57
C SER A 548 2.73 0.80 0.55
N ARG A 549 2.41 -0.12 1.47
CA ARG A 549 1.63 0.19 2.67
C ARG A 549 2.39 1.09 3.64
N ASN A 550 3.65 0.79 3.94
CA ASN A 550 4.47 1.65 4.79
C ASN A 550 4.59 3.06 4.20
N PHE A 551 4.78 3.16 2.88
CA PHE A 551 4.83 4.44 2.20
C PHE A 551 3.49 5.18 2.28
N ARG A 552 2.35 4.52 2.02
CA ARG A 552 1.00 5.08 2.16
C ARG A 552 0.74 5.65 3.56
N ASP A 553 1.19 4.96 4.58
CA ASP A 553 0.86 5.25 5.97
C ASP A 553 1.89 6.16 6.63
N VAL A 554 3.10 5.66 6.78
CA VAL A 554 4.14 6.32 7.59
C VAL A 554 4.87 7.41 6.81
N ARG A 555 4.96 7.29 5.48
CA ARG A 555 5.82 8.15 4.64
C ARG A 555 5.06 9.18 3.80
N ALA A 556 3.84 8.87 3.39
CA ALA A 556 3.01 9.83 2.69
C ALA A 556 2.31 10.74 3.70
N TYR A 557 2.94 11.81 4.00
CA TYR A 557 2.42 12.84 4.89
C TYR A 557 1.08 13.39 4.41
N ARG A 558 0.14 13.55 5.33
CA ARG A 558 -1.18 14.05 5.01
C ARG A 558 -1.76 14.85 6.17
N ILE A 559 -2.35 16.00 5.84
CA ILE A 559 -3.23 16.76 6.73
C ILE A 559 -4.65 16.62 6.19
N ASP A 560 -5.57 16.10 6.97
CA ASP A 560 -6.96 15.93 6.55
C ASP A 560 -7.64 17.30 6.39
N GLY A 561 -8.38 17.46 5.31
CA GLY A 561 -9.02 18.72 4.95
C GLY A 561 -8.13 19.69 4.16
N GLN A 562 -6.84 19.41 4.00
CA GLN A 562 -5.97 20.17 3.12
C GLN A 562 -5.83 19.46 1.76
N ASP A 563 -6.41 20.08 0.74
CA ASP A 563 -6.18 19.70 -0.64
C ASP A 563 -5.09 20.60 -1.22
N ALA A 564 -3.87 20.07 -1.34
CA ALA A 564 -2.74 20.85 -1.85
C ALA A 564 -2.98 21.40 -3.25
N LEU A 565 -3.76 20.71 -4.09
CA LEU A 565 -4.13 21.20 -5.42
C LEU A 565 -5.17 22.33 -5.38
N ALA A 566 -5.88 22.52 -4.29
CA ALA A 566 -6.86 23.60 -4.15
C ALA A 566 -6.25 24.98 -3.90
N PHE A 567 -4.97 25.06 -3.52
CA PHE A 567 -4.32 26.36 -3.32
C PHE A 567 -4.17 27.13 -4.64
N PRO A 568 -4.45 28.43 -4.67
CA PRO A 568 -4.41 29.22 -5.90
C PRO A 568 -2.99 29.42 -6.45
N ASN A 569 -1.99 29.49 -5.57
CA ASN A 569 -0.59 29.71 -5.96
C ASN A 569 0.39 29.27 -4.86
N TRP A 570 1.68 29.26 -5.23
CA TRP A 570 2.78 28.94 -4.32
C TRP A 570 2.82 29.80 -3.06
N GLY A 571 2.52 31.09 -3.17
CA GLY A 571 2.56 32.01 -2.03
C GLY A 571 1.54 31.65 -0.95
N GLU A 572 0.32 31.33 -1.35
CA GLU A 572 -0.73 30.89 -0.42
C GLU A 572 -0.42 29.49 0.16
N PHE A 573 0.03 28.56 -0.66
CA PHE A 573 0.49 27.27 -0.19
C PHE A 573 1.60 27.43 0.85
N ARG A 574 2.61 28.27 0.57
CA ARG A 574 3.72 28.52 1.46
C ARG A 574 3.30 29.15 2.79
N LYS A 575 2.41 30.16 2.78
CA LYS A 575 1.90 30.78 4.01
C LYS A 575 1.23 29.77 4.94
N ASN A 576 0.52 28.80 4.37
CA ASN A 576 -0.24 27.80 5.12
C ASN A 576 0.61 26.58 5.55
N ASN A 577 1.78 26.35 4.93
CA ASN A 577 2.55 25.13 5.14
C ASN A 577 3.98 25.33 5.67
N THR A 578 4.52 26.55 5.72
CA THR A 578 5.94 26.75 6.07
C THR A 578 6.22 27.05 7.52
N SER A 579 5.27 27.62 8.25
CA SER A 579 5.47 27.90 9.68
C SER A 579 5.55 26.59 10.50
N GLU A 580 4.81 25.60 10.10
CA GLU A 580 4.70 24.33 10.82
C GLU A 580 5.78 23.32 10.43
N SER A 581 6.21 23.28 9.16
CA SER A 581 7.27 22.36 8.72
C SER A 581 8.64 22.64 9.37
N ARG A 582 8.91 23.88 9.79
CA ARG A 582 10.12 24.21 10.53
C ARG A 582 10.02 23.92 12.02
N GLU A 583 8.82 24.02 12.60
CA GLU A 583 8.58 23.65 13.99
C GLU A 583 8.65 22.15 14.22
N TRP A 584 8.36 21.36 13.19
CA TRP A 584 8.42 19.90 13.27
C TRP A 584 9.85 19.32 13.28
N THR A 585 10.81 20.03 12.73
CA THR A 585 12.23 19.67 12.83
C THR A 585 12.86 20.05 14.17
N SER A 586 12.21 20.93 14.93
CA SER A 586 12.72 21.49 16.18
C SER A 586 11.68 21.43 17.30
N ARG A 587 10.96 20.29 17.44
CA ARG A 587 10.06 20.13 18.59
C ARG A 587 10.79 20.46 19.87
N PRO A 588 10.22 21.33 20.70
CA PRO A 588 10.75 21.55 22.02
C PRO A 588 10.69 20.21 22.77
N ILE A 589 11.82 19.80 23.30
CA ILE A 589 11.87 18.69 24.25
C ILE A 589 10.87 19.03 25.38
N PRO A 590 9.93 18.15 25.72
CA PRO A 590 8.99 18.44 26.80
C PRO A 590 9.72 18.88 28.04
N LYS A 591 9.19 19.89 28.70
CA LYS A 591 9.75 20.39 29.96
C LYS A 591 9.53 19.42 31.12
N ASP A 592 8.65 18.45 30.94
CA ASP A 592 8.36 17.43 31.92
C ASP A 592 9.40 16.32 31.86
N GLU A 593 10.11 16.08 32.96
CA GLU A 593 11.17 15.06 33.06
C GLU A 593 10.63 13.63 32.87
N GLU A 594 9.37 13.38 33.17
CA GLU A 594 8.74 12.10 32.93
C GLU A 594 8.44 11.90 31.44
N LEU A 595 7.85 12.89 30.79
CA LEU A 595 7.67 12.90 29.34
C LEU A 595 9.00 12.83 28.60
N LYS A 596 10.04 13.47 29.13
CA LYS A 596 11.40 13.43 28.59
C LYS A 596 11.99 12.02 28.69
N LYS A 597 11.76 11.28 29.76
CA LYS A 597 12.15 9.87 29.88
C LYS A 597 11.38 9.00 28.88
N TYR A 598 10.11 9.27 28.64
CA TYR A 598 9.30 8.61 27.64
C TYR A 598 9.78 8.97 26.22
N GLN A 599 10.13 10.20 25.97
CA GLN A 599 10.69 10.61 24.70
C GLN A 599 12.07 10.01 24.42
N GLU A 600 12.93 9.91 25.39
CA GLU A 600 14.23 9.23 25.29
C GLU A 600 14.10 7.72 25.07
N GLY A 601 12.96 7.14 25.37
CA GLY A 601 12.64 5.74 25.20
C GLY A 601 11.51 5.42 24.23
N ALA A 602 10.69 6.41 23.87
CA ALA A 602 9.62 6.24 22.90
C ALA A 602 10.18 5.85 21.54
N ILE A 603 9.39 5.10 20.78
CA ILE A 603 9.74 4.73 19.41
C ILE A 603 9.58 5.99 18.56
N TRP A 604 10.58 6.83 18.57
CA TRP A 604 10.60 8.06 17.80
C TRP A 604 11.00 7.77 16.37
N HIS A 605 10.26 8.40 15.48
CA HIS A 605 10.65 8.40 14.10
C HIS A 605 11.77 9.35 13.83
N ALA A 606 12.55 8.90 12.95
CA ALA A 606 13.34 9.82 12.15
C ALA A 606 12.42 10.91 11.64
N ARG A 607 12.68 12.12 12.07
CA ARG A 607 11.96 13.32 11.69
C ARG A 607 11.74 13.36 10.20
N PHE A 608 10.48 13.39 9.79
CA PHE A 608 10.12 13.61 8.41
C PHE A 608 9.95 15.09 8.20
N GLU A 609 10.80 15.66 7.39
CA GLU A 609 10.55 16.96 6.81
C GLU A 609 9.39 16.80 5.81
N PHE A 610 8.24 17.25 6.18
CA PHE A 610 7.11 17.28 5.28
C PHE A 610 7.03 18.56 4.46
N PRO A 611 6.56 18.39 3.26
CA PRO A 611 6.82 17.27 2.36
C PRO A 611 8.28 17.35 1.97
N ASN A 612 9.07 16.32 2.26
CA ASN A 612 10.46 16.32 1.82
C ASN A 612 10.52 16.14 0.30
N PRO A 613 10.69 17.20 -0.46
CA PRO A 613 10.63 17.15 -1.91
C PRO A 613 11.81 16.39 -2.52
N GLU A 614 12.87 16.19 -1.76
CA GLU A 614 14.03 15.41 -2.19
C GLU A 614 13.73 13.91 -2.29
N HIS A 615 12.63 13.47 -1.68
CA HIS A 615 12.27 12.06 -1.58
C HIS A 615 10.78 11.81 -1.87
N CYS A 616 10.13 12.79 -2.50
CA CYS A 616 8.71 12.73 -2.85
C CYS A 616 8.52 11.93 -4.14
N THR A 617 7.86 10.79 -4.05
CA THR A 617 7.53 9.95 -5.21
C THR A 617 6.09 9.49 -5.13
N LEU A 618 5.46 9.30 -6.29
CA LEU A 618 4.12 8.72 -6.39
C LEU A 618 4.15 7.23 -6.75
N ASP A 619 5.28 6.69 -7.17
CA ASP A 619 5.32 5.39 -7.82
C ASP A 619 4.71 4.27 -6.94
N LEU A 620 5.09 4.22 -5.66
CA LEU A 620 4.53 3.23 -4.73
C LEU A 620 3.03 3.42 -4.42
N LEU A 621 2.57 4.65 -4.34
CA LEU A 621 1.14 4.94 -4.14
C LEU A 621 0.33 4.59 -5.38
N ASN A 622 0.88 4.92 -6.56
CA ASN A 622 0.31 4.60 -7.85
C ASN A 622 0.17 3.08 -8.03
N ASP A 623 1.25 2.33 -7.77
CA ASP A 623 1.24 0.88 -7.84
C ASP A 623 0.21 0.29 -6.87
N ARG A 624 0.16 0.80 -5.64
CA ARG A 624 -0.80 0.34 -4.65
C ARG A 624 -2.25 0.62 -5.08
N TYR A 625 -2.51 1.77 -5.67
CA TYR A 625 -3.83 2.08 -6.20
C TYR A 625 -4.20 1.20 -7.39
N LEU A 626 -3.32 1.09 -8.39
CA LEU A 626 -3.61 0.36 -9.62
C LEU A 626 -3.67 -1.15 -9.43
N LEU A 627 -2.87 -1.70 -8.51
CA LEU A 627 -2.82 -3.15 -8.30
C LEU A 627 -3.82 -3.65 -7.26
N PHE A 628 -4.15 -2.83 -6.26
CA PHE A 628 -4.98 -3.26 -5.14
C PHE A 628 -6.27 -2.43 -4.96
N GLY A 629 -6.46 -1.39 -5.77
CA GLY A 629 -7.63 -0.51 -5.68
C GLY A 629 -7.67 0.32 -4.38
N ASP A 630 -6.53 0.58 -3.77
CA ASP A 630 -6.41 1.28 -2.48
C ASP A 630 -6.77 2.76 -2.61
N VAL A 631 -7.96 3.12 -2.14
CA VAL A 631 -8.50 4.49 -2.23
C VAL A 631 -7.69 5.51 -1.42
N ARG A 632 -7.10 5.10 -0.29
CA ARG A 632 -6.26 5.98 0.51
C ARG A 632 -4.94 6.28 -0.21
N ALA A 633 -4.36 5.30 -0.91
CA ALA A 633 -3.19 5.53 -1.75
C ALA A 633 -3.49 6.56 -2.84
N PHE A 634 -4.66 6.47 -3.48
CA PHE A 634 -5.10 7.44 -4.49
C PHE A 634 -5.22 8.87 -3.93
N GLU A 635 -5.85 9.02 -2.76
CA GLU A 635 -5.95 10.33 -2.11
C GLU A 635 -4.57 10.90 -1.73
N ASN A 636 -3.67 10.05 -1.23
CA ASN A 636 -2.31 10.47 -0.91
C ASN A 636 -1.53 10.91 -2.16
N MET A 637 -1.76 10.28 -3.32
CA MET A 637 -1.18 10.73 -4.59
C MET A 637 -1.54 12.17 -4.91
N ARG A 638 -2.81 12.56 -4.71
CA ARG A 638 -3.27 13.93 -4.94
C ARG A 638 -2.54 14.94 -4.04
N VAL A 639 -2.40 14.60 -2.76
CA VAL A 639 -1.69 15.44 -1.79
C VAL A 639 -0.22 15.60 -2.20
N VAL A 640 0.47 14.49 -2.46
CA VAL A 640 1.90 14.49 -2.82
C VAL A 640 2.14 15.24 -4.14
N ALA A 641 1.26 15.08 -5.13
CA ALA A 641 1.36 15.78 -6.40
C ALA A 641 1.20 17.30 -6.26
N GLY A 642 0.24 17.74 -5.46
CA GLY A 642 0.05 19.17 -5.21
C GLY A 642 1.24 19.82 -4.53
N HIS A 643 1.74 19.19 -3.46
CA HIS A 643 2.93 19.67 -2.76
C HIS A 643 4.16 19.69 -3.68
N GLY A 644 4.38 18.62 -4.45
CA GLY A 644 5.47 18.55 -5.42
C GLY A 644 5.36 19.64 -6.49
N GLY A 645 4.17 19.87 -7.03
CA GLY A 645 3.94 20.90 -8.04
C GLY A 645 4.33 22.29 -7.55
N PHE A 646 3.84 22.67 -6.37
CA PHE A 646 4.17 23.98 -5.79
C PHE A 646 5.64 24.11 -5.44
N PHE A 647 6.27 23.03 -4.93
CA PHE A 647 7.69 23.06 -4.65
C PHE A 647 8.53 23.24 -5.93
N ALA A 648 8.19 22.53 -7.01
CA ALA A 648 8.87 22.66 -8.29
C ALA A 648 8.80 24.10 -8.80
N ILE A 649 7.62 24.70 -8.82
CA ILE A 649 7.40 26.07 -9.30
C ILE A 649 8.15 27.08 -8.43
N GLY A 650 8.05 26.97 -7.11
CA GLY A 650 8.59 27.96 -6.17
C GLY A 650 10.13 27.98 -6.10
N ASN A 651 10.79 26.96 -6.58
CA ASN A 651 12.25 26.84 -6.60
C ASN A 651 12.85 26.87 -8.02
N ALA A 652 12.03 27.15 -9.03
CA ALA A 652 12.49 27.31 -10.42
C ALA A 652 13.28 28.62 -10.58
N PRO A 653 14.25 28.67 -11.54
CA PRO A 653 14.66 27.62 -12.45
C PRO A 653 15.83 26.75 -11.94
N GLY A 654 15.96 26.55 -10.64
CA GLY A 654 16.99 25.71 -10.08
C GLY A 654 16.93 24.26 -10.59
N ILE A 655 18.09 23.59 -10.63
CA ILE A 655 18.19 22.16 -10.98
C ILE A 655 18.61 21.39 -9.73
N SER A 656 17.73 20.55 -9.21
CA SER A 656 18.03 19.66 -8.09
C SER A 656 17.20 18.38 -8.16
N ARG A 657 17.57 17.38 -7.38
CA ARG A 657 16.76 16.16 -7.23
C ARG A 657 15.36 16.45 -6.67
N ALA A 658 15.28 17.41 -5.74
CA ALA A 658 14.01 17.78 -5.12
C ALA A 658 13.00 18.32 -6.13
N GLN A 659 13.44 19.21 -7.01
CA GLN A 659 12.59 19.73 -8.08
C GLN A 659 12.25 18.62 -9.11
N GLY A 660 13.20 17.74 -9.41
CA GLY A 660 12.99 16.62 -10.34
C GLY A 660 11.94 15.64 -9.85
N TRP A 661 12.02 15.21 -8.60
CA TRP A 661 11.00 14.32 -8.00
C TRP A 661 9.65 15.01 -7.91
N SER A 662 9.62 16.25 -7.49
CA SER A 662 8.41 17.04 -7.37
C SER A 662 7.70 17.23 -8.71
N TRP A 663 8.46 17.55 -9.76
CA TRP A 663 7.92 17.68 -11.11
C TRP A 663 7.35 16.35 -11.62
N ARG A 664 8.09 15.26 -11.39
CA ARG A 664 7.63 13.92 -11.75
C ARG A 664 6.36 13.51 -11.01
N ALA A 665 6.25 13.81 -9.72
CA ALA A 665 5.07 13.48 -8.94
C ALA A 665 3.81 14.17 -9.50
N LEU A 666 3.93 15.45 -9.83
CA LEU A 666 2.84 16.21 -10.44
C LEU A 666 2.45 15.66 -11.83
N GLU A 667 3.45 15.42 -12.67
CA GLU A 667 3.28 14.86 -14.00
C GLU A 667 2.57 13.51 -13.94
N ARG A 668 3.02 12.61 -13.06
CA ARG A 668 2.47 11.28 -12.90
C ARG A 668 1.01 11.28 -12.47
N TYR A 669 0.66 12.13 -11.49
CA TYR A 669 -0.71 12.26 -11.06
C TYR A 669 -1.63 12.77 -12.17
N TRP A 670 -1.20 13.81 -12.89
CA TRP A 670 -1.96 14.34 -14.01
C TRP A 670 -2.10 13.30 -15.14
N GLU A 671 -1.05 12.61 -15.49
CA GLU A 671 -1.06 11.60 -16.55
C GLU A 671 -2.07 10.49 -16.28
N LEU A 672 -2.15 10.04 -15.03
CA LEU A 672 -3.10 9.03 -14.61
C LEU A 672 -4.56 9.53 -14.56
N THR A 673 -4.78 10.75 -14.07
CA THR A 673 -6.12 11.22 -13.68
C THR A 673 -6.77 12.20 -14.65
N GLY A 674 -5.99 12.92 -15.44
CA GLY A 674 -6.47 14.06 -16.23
C GLY A 674 -6.88 15.27 -15.39
N ASP A 675 -6.45 15.35 -14.13
CA ASP A 675 -6.83 16.45 -13.22
C ASP A 675 -6.41 17.80 -13.82
N LYS A 676 -7.39 18.70 -13.99
CA LYS A 676 -7.18 20.02 -14.63
C LYS A 676 -6.23 20.89 -13.84
N ARG A 677 -6.34 20.87 -12.50
CA ARG A 677 -5.49 21.72 -11.64
C ARG A 677 -4.03 21.22 -11.65
N ALA A 678 -3.83 19.91 -11.65
CA ALA A 678 -2.51 19.33 -11.83
C ALA A 678 -1.90 19.72 -13.18
N PHE A 679 -2.69 19.76 -14.26
CA PHE A 679 -2.23 20.22 -15.58
C PHE A 679 -1.87 21.70 -15.60
N GLU A 680 -2.66 22.56 -14.95
CA GLU A 680 -2.35 23.99 -14.82
C GLU A 680 -1.02 24.20 -14.11
N LEU A 681 -0.80 23.52 -12.97
CA LEU A 681 0.48 23.57 -12.25
C LEU A 681 1.64 23.01 -13.09
N LEU A 682 1.40 21.98 -13.87
CA LEU A 682 2.41 21.43 -14.76
C LEU A 682 2.84 22.46 -15.83
N ASN A 683 1.89 23.19 -16.41
CA ASN A 683 2.17 24.27 -17.36
C ASN A 683 2.88 25.46 -16.67
N GLU A 684 2.52 25.77 -15.44
CA GLU A 684 3.23 26.77 -14.64
C GLU A 684 4.69 26.35 -14.41
N ALA A 685 4.93 25.06 -14.08
CA ALA A 685 6.28 24.50 -13.94
C ALA A 685 7.07 24.61 -15.26
N ILE A 686 6.51 24.18 -16.39
CA ILE A 686 7.16 24.29 -17.71
C ILE A 686 7.55 25.75 -17.98
N LYS A 687 6.66 26.72 -17.71
CA LYS A 687 6.93 28.15 -17.84
C LYS A 687 8.05 28.60 -16.93
N ALA A 688 8.03 28.17 -15.66
CA ALA A 688 9.01 28.55 -14.65
C ALA A 688 10.44 28.06 -14.97
N TYR A 689 10.55 26.90 -15.62
CA TYR A 689 11.83 26.33 -16.07
C TYR A 689 12.23 26.74 -17.51
N SER A 690 11.39 27.42 -18.27
CA SER A 690 11.73 27.89 -19.60
C SER A 690 13.00 28.80 -19.68
N PRO A 691 13.39 29.55 -18.64
CA PRO A 691 14.65 30.29 -18.63
C PRO A 691 15.91 29.42 -18.71
N LEU A 692 15.82 28.10 -18.57
CA LEU A 692 16.94 27.18 -18.78
C LEU A 692 17.28 26.97 -20.26
N ILE A 693 16.33 27.25 -21.16
CA ILE A 693 16.54 27.06 -22.61
C ILE A 693 17.64 28.00 -23.09
N GLY A 694 18.63 27.45 -23.75
CA GLY A 694 19.78 28.20 -24.29
C GLY A 694 20.85 28.58 -23.25
N LYS A 695 20.82 27.96 -22.05
CA LYS A 695 21.83 28.18 -21.01
C LYS A 695 22.69 26.93 -20.73
N GLU A 696 23.04 26.20 -21.80
CA GLU A 696 23.85 25.00 -21.72
C GLU A 696 25.33 25.29 -21.35
N PRO A 697 26.06 24.33 -20.73
CA PRO A 697 25.56 23.03 -20.27
C PRO A 697 24.84 23.14 -18.90
N LEU A 698 23.70 22.48 -18.76
CA LEU A 698 22.86 22.52 -17.56
C LEU A 698 23.22 21.40 -16.58
N TRP A 699 23.66 21.78 -15.38
CA TRP A 699 24.00 20.84 -14.32
C TRP A 699 23.44 21.31 -12.96
N CYS A 700 23.19 20.35 -12.08
CA CYS A 700 23.00 20.64 -10.67
C CYS A 700 24.35 20.87 -10.00
N GLY A 701 24.51 21.99 -9.31
CA GLY A 701 25.77 22.41 -8.70
C GLY A 701 26.73 23.07 -9.65
N ASP A 702 28.02 23.08 -9.29
CA ASP A 702 29.08 23.68 -10.10
C ASP A 702 29.35 22.88 -11.38
N ALA A 703 29.43 23.55 -12.51
CA ALA A 703 29.72 22.94 -13.79
C ALA A 703 31.10 22.22 -13.81
N ALA A 704 32.05 22.65 -12.96
CA ALA A 704 33.34 22.00 -12.81
C ALA A 704 33.28 20.69 -11.99
N LYS A 705 32.29 20.56 -11.10
CA LYS A 705 32.00 19.35 -10.31
C LYS A 705 30.49 19.06 -10.31
N PRO A 706 29.92 18.69 -11.43
CA PRO A 706 28.48 18.54 -11.54
C PRO A 706 27.97 17.36 -10.72
N ASN A 707 26.86 17.55 -10.00
CA ASN A 707 26.13 16.45 -9.41
C ASN A 707 25.32 15.73 -10.49
N VAL A 708 25.91 14.69 -11.08
CA VAL A 708 25.32 13.92 -12.17
C VAL A 708 23.98 13.32 -11.77
N TRP A 709 23.92 12.73 -10.56
CA TRP A 709 22.72 12.06 -10.09
C TRP A 709 21.55 13.04 -9.85
N PHE A 710 21.80 14.21 -9.26
CA PHE A 710 20.74 15.20 -9.07
C PHE A 710 20.23 15.76 -10.40
N THR A 711 21.16 15.95 -11.35
CA THR A 711 20.78 16.39 -12.72
C THR A 711 19.96 15.33 -13.43
N GLN A 712 20.30 14.07 -13.28
CA GLN A 712 19.60 12.93 -13.84
C GLN A 712 18.13 12.89 -13.37
N VAL A 713 17.90 12.99 -12.05
CA VAL A 713 16.54 13.00 -11.48
C VAL A 713 15.71 14.16 -12.05
N PHE A 714 16.30 15.36 -12.13
CA PHE A 714 15.63 16.51 -12.73
C PHE A 714 15.31 16.30 -14.21
N SER A 715 16.27 15.82 -14.96
CA SER A 715 16.12 15.55 -16.42
C SER A 715 15.02 14.57 -16.70
N ARG A 716 14.82 13.58 -15.82
CA ARG A 716 13.76 12.59 -15.94
C ARG A 716 12.38 13.21 -15.75
N GLY A 717 12.17 14.06 -14.72
CA GLY A 717 10.91 14.77 -14.54
C GLY A 717 10.55 15.63 -15.76
N ALA A 718 11.52 16.37 -16.31
CA ALA A 718 11.36 17.17 -17.52
C ALA A 718 11.05 16.30 -18.75
N ALA A 719 11.78 15.19 -18.92
CA ALA A 719 11.61 14.30 -20.07
C ALA A 719 10.23 13.64 -20.10
N LEU A 720 9.77 13.11 -18.96
CA LEU A 720 8.43 12.51 -18.88
C LEU A 720 7.32 13.55 -19.08
N THR A 721 7.52 14.76 -18.58
CA THR A 721 6.61 15.87 -18.86
C THR A 721 6.55 16.16 -20.36
N ALA A 722 7.68 16.28 -21.04
CA ALA A 722 7.71 16.46 -22.48
C ALA A 722 7.05 15.31 -23.25
N LEU A 723 7.31 14.06 -22.82
CA LEU A 723 6.72 12.86 -23.41
C LEU A 723 5.19 12.86 -23.32
N HIS A 724 4.66 13.19 -22.16
CA HIS A 724 3.24 13.08 -21.92
C HIS A 724 2.45 14.33 -22.32
N THR A 725 3.00 15.53 -22.19
CA THR A 725 2.30 16.74 -22.63
C THR A 725 2.45 17.01 -24.11
N GLY A 726 3.56 16.62 -24.73
CA GLY A 726 3.94 17.02 -26.08
C GLY A 726 4.22 18.53 -26.18
N ASP A 727 4.51 19.21 -25.06
CA ASP A 727 4.77 20.64 -25.03
C ASP A 727 6.16 20.97 -25.61
N ASP A 728 6.19 21.93 -26.55
CA ASP A 728 7.41 22.31 -27.25
C ASP A 728 8.46 22.96 -26.34
N LYS A 729 8.02 23.66 -25.25
CA LYS A 729 8.97 24.26 -24.28
C LYS A 729 9.56 23.19 -23.38
N ALA A 730 8.74 22.23 -22.94
CA ALA A 730 9.25 21.07 -22.19
C ALA A 730 10.27 20.29 -23.02
N LEU A 731 9.99 20.09 -24.31
CA LEU A 731 10.94 19.46 -25.25
C LEU A 731 12.22 20.30 -25.43
N ALA A 732 12.10 21.63 -25.51
CA ALA A 732 13.25 22.52 -25.60
C ALA A 732 14.12 22.48 -24.33
N ILE A 733 13.50 22.43 -23.14
CA ILE A 733 14.21 22.20 -21.86
C ILE A 733 14.98 20.87 -21.90
N CYS A 734 14.37 19.81 -22.40
CA CYS A 734 15.04 18.50 -22.54
C CYS A 734 16.23 18.56 -23.49
N ARG A 735 16.14 19.29 -24.61
CA ARG A 735 17.26 19.50 -25.54
C ARG A 735 18.41 20.22 -24.85
N SER A 736 18.12 21.30 -24.09
CA SER A 736 19.14 22.03 -23.32
C SER A 736 19.77 21.16 -22.22
N LEU A 737 19.00 20.31 -21.59
CA LEU A 737 19.50 19.35 -20.60
C LEU A 737 20.41 18.27 -21.21
N ALA A 738 20.23 17.90 -22.46
CA ALA A 738 21.04 16.87 -23.11
C ALA A 738 22.44 17.37 -23.54
N VAL A 739 22.62 18.67 -23.71
CA VAL A 739 23.89 19.25 -24.15
C VAL A 739 25.02 18.93 -23.16
N GLY A 740 26.14 18.40 -23.66
CA GLY A 740 27.32 18.07 -22.87
C GLY A 740 27.16 16.82 -22.00
N LYS A 741 26.20 15.95 -22.34
CA LYS A 741 25.93 14.70 -21.59
C LYS A 741 26.18 13.43 -22.39
N ASP A 742 26.71 13.55 -23.61
CA ASP A 742 26.93 12.40 -24.49
C ASP A 742 27.80 11.31 -23.87
N ASP A 743 28.81 11.70 -23.09
CA ASP A 743 29.70 10.76 -22.39
C ASP A 743 29.08 10.09 -21.16
N LYS A 744 27.90 10.54 -20.74
CA LYS A 744 27.13 10.05 -19.59
C LYS A 744 25.70 9.70 -19.97
N ALA A 745 25.45 9.39 -21.25
CA ALA A 745 24.12 9.11 -21.75
C ALA A 745 23.46 7.90 -21.05
N ASP A 746 24.25 6.98 -20.55
CA ASP A 746 23.83 5.84 -19.74
C ASP A 746 23.23 6.26 -18.39
N TYR A 747 23.62 7.41 -17.83
CA TYR A 747 22.96 8.01 -16.67
C TYR A 747 21.67 8.77 -17.04
N PHE A 748 21.54 9.24 -18.27
CA PHE A 748 20.43 10.05 -18.74
C PHE A 748 19.53 9.30 -19.73
N CYS A 749 19.36 7.99 -19.50
CA CYS A 749 18.65 7.10 -20.43
C CYS A 749 17.27 7.60 -20.82
N THR A 750 16.44 7.98 -19.86
CA THR A 750 15.08 8.47 -20.11
C THR A 750 15.09 9.76 -20.94
N LEU A 751 16.00 10.68 -20.65
CA LEU A 751 16.13 11.92 -21.39
C LEU A 751 16.45 11.67 -22.87
N PHE A 752 17.48 10.87 -23.17
CA PHE A 752 17.89 10.57 -24.53
C PHE A 752 16.84 9.75 -25.28
N ALA A 753 16.22 8.78 -24.62
CA ALA A 753 15.17 7.97 -25.23
C ALA A 753 13.91 8.79 -25.56
N VAL A 754 13.50 9.69 -24.68
CA VAL A 754 12.37 10.60 -24.94
C VAL A 754 12.69 11.57 -26.07
N LEU A 755 13.89 12.15 -26.10
CA LEU A 755 14.32 13.01 -27.19
C LEU A 755 14.28 12.28 -28.53
N TYR A 756 14.83 11.06 -28.61
CA TYR A 756 14.72 10.23 -29.82
C TYR A 756 13.26 9.98 -30.21
N HIS A 757 12.45 9.54 -29.25
CA HIS A 757 11.06 9.18 -29.52
C HIS A 757 10.21 10.36 -29.99
N LEU A 758 10.43 11.56 -29.43
CA LEU A 758 9.67 12.77 -29.79
C LEU A 758 10.18 13.46 -31.06
N THR A 759 11.49 13.39 -31.37
CA THR A 759 12.08 14.14 -32.47
C THR A 759 12.41 13.30 -33.69
N GLY A 760 12.57 11.99 -33.54
CA GLY A 760 13.07 11.11 -34.59
C GLY A 760 14.57 11.29 -34.90
N ASP A 761 15.29 12.14 -34.14
CA ASP A 761 16.72 12.40 -34.38
C ASP A 761 17.55 11.22 -33.86
N ALA A 762 18.11 10.46 -34.80
CA ALA A 762 18.85 9.23 -34.52
C ALA A 762 20.07 9.45 -33.61
N LYS A 763 20.64 10.68 -33.59
CA LYS A 763 21.80 10.98 -32.73
C LYS A 763 21.57 10.62 -31.25
N TYR A 764 20.36 10.82 -30.75
CA TYR A 764 20.03 10.52 -29.35
C TYR A 764 20.02 9.01 -29.05
N LYS A 765 19.44 8.24 -29.97
CA LYS A 765 19.48 6.77 -29.91
C LYS A 765 20.90 6.24 -30.05
N ASP A 766 21.64 6.73 -31.05
CA ASP A 766 23.01 6.29 -31.34
C ASP A 766 23.95 6.61 -30.17
N THR A 767 23.79 7.78 -29.55
CA THR A 767 24.55 8.17 -28.34
C THR A 767 24.27 7.26 -27.19
N LEU A 768 22.99 6.97 -26.93
CA LEU A 768 22.58 6.06 -25.87
C LEU A 768 23.10 4.63 -26.10
N MET A 769 22.92 4.09 -27.33
CA MET A 769 23.36 2.74 -27.69
C MET A 769 24.88 2.59 -27.65
N ARG A 770 25.65 3.59 -28.05
CA ARG A 770 27.11 3.60 -27.98
C ARG A 770 27.63 3.42 -26.54
N LYS A 771 26.91 3.98 -25.54
CA LYS A 771 27.28 3.87 -24.12
C LYS A 771 26.76 2.60 -23.45
N SER A 772 25.62 2.12 -23.89
CA SER A 772 24.92 0.98 -23.31
C SER A 772 25.10 -0.34 -24.06
N GLY A 773 25.78 -0.32 -25.20
CA GLY A 773 25.94 -1.49 -26.07
C GLY A 773 24.59 -1.92 -26.66
N ASP A 774 24.28 -3.19 -26.60
CA ASP A 774 23.03 -3.76 -27.13
C ASP A 774 21.78 -3.48 -26.24
N GLY A 775 21.86 -2.51 -25.35
CA GLY A 775 20.79 -2.20 -24.39
C GLY A 775 20.83 -3.03 -23.11
N ARG A 776 21.58 -4.13 -23.07
CA ARG A 776 21.69 -4.99 -21.87
C ARG A 776 22.42 -4.28 -20.73
N LYS A 777 23.42 -3.49 -21.03
CA LYS A 777 24.14 -2.69 -20.04
C LYS A 777 23.28 -1.58 -19.44
N LEU A 778 22.31 -1.05 -20.17
CA LEU A 778 21.34 -0.09 -19.64
C LEU A 778 20.52 -0.66 -18.50
N LEU A 779 20.19 -1.95 -18.56
CA LEU A 779 19.37 -2.62 -17.55
C LEU A 779 20.14 -2.94 -16.27
N VAL A 780 21.47 -3.04 -16.34
CA VAL A 780 22.31 -3.51 -15.22
C VAL A 780 23.11 -2.38 -14.58
N ALA A 781 23.56 -1.38 -15.34
CA ALA A 781 24.64 -0.51 -14.91
C ALA A 781 24.25 0.60 -13.92
N HIS A 782 23.09 1.22 -14.07
CA HIS A 782 22.78 2.45 -13.32
C HIS A 782 21.31 2.53 -12.92
N SER A 783 20.95 1.71 -11.98
CA SER A 783 19.61 1.61 -11.44
C SER A 783 19.27 2.69 -10.41
N ASP A 784 20.13 3.70 -10.20
CA ASP A 784 20.01 4.62 -9.06
C ASP A 784 19.10 5.84 -9.25
N GLY A 785 18.56 6.06 -10.38
CA GLY A 785 17.77 7.28 -10.54
C GLY A 785 17.11 7.47 -11.90
N ASP A 786 17.50 6.71 -12.91
CA ASP A 786 16.82 6.70 -14.20
C ASP A 786 16.13 5.34 -14.42
N PHE A 787 15.12 5.30 -15.27
CA PHE A 787 14.40 4.07 -15.60
C PHE A 787 14.95 3.48 -16.92
N PRO A 788 16.00 2.66 -16.84
CA PRO A 788 16.60 2.10 -18.07
C PRO A 788 15.58 1.34 -18.90
N ALA A 789 14.58 0.80 -18.23
CA ALA A 789 13.53 0.03 -18.85
C ALA A 789 12.55 0.87 -19.68
N THR A 790 12.12 2.02 -19.18
CA THR A 790 11.33 2.96 -19.98
C THR A 790 12.14 3.45 -21.19
N ALA A 791 13.42 3.73 -20.98
CA ALA A 791 14.33 4.13 -22.05
C ALA A 791 14.45 3.04 -23.12
N HIS A 792 14.70 1.80 -22.70
CA HIS A 792 14.80 0.65 -23.58
C HIS A 792 13.49 0.44 -24.38
N TRP A 793 12.35 0.57 -23.74
CA TRP A 793 11.06 0.48 -24.43
C TRP A 793 10.90 1.60 -25.46
N LEU A 794 11.16 2.86 -25.08
CA LEU A 794 11.00 4.02 -25.98
C LEU A 794 11.90 3.98 -27.22
N ILE A 795 13.15 3.54 -27.09
CA ILE A 795 14.08 3.47 -28.25
C ILE A 795 13.72 2.36 -29.24
N ASN A 796 12.91 1.40 -28.84
CA ASN A 796 12.39 0.34 -29.68
C ASN A 796 11.01 0.64 -30.27
N GLN A 797 10.38 1.74 -29.85
CA GLN A 797 9.15 2.23 -30.47
C GLN A 797 9.45 3.12 -31.69
N PRO A 798 8.57 3.16 -32.70
CA PRO A 798 8.70 4.11 -33.78
C PRO A 798 8.63 5.54 -33.24
N PRO A 799 9.49 6.44 -33.71
CA PRO A 799 9.45 7.84 -33.32
C PRO A 799 8.14 8.51 -33.72
N LYS A 800 7.61 9.35 -32.81
CA LYS A 800 6.39 10.14 -33.09
C LYS A 800 6.57 11.19 -34.22
N GLY A 801 7.79 11.60 -34.47
CA GLY A 801 8.13 12.64 -35.43
C GLY A 801 8.27 12.17 -36.89
N LYS A 802 7.95 10.93 -37.23
CA LYS A 802 7.99 10.41 -38.59
C LYS A 802 6.62 10.06 -39.11
#